data_106dd8b181ebb3922ae1853ed880aa03
#
_entry.id   106dd8b181ebb3922ae1853ed880aa03
#
_cell.length_a   1.000
_cell.length_b   1.000
_cell.length_c   1.000
_cell.angle_alpha   90.00
_cell.angle_beta   90.00
_cell.angle_gamma   90.00
#
_symmetry.space_group_name_H-M   'P 1'
#
loop_
_entity.id
_entity.type
_entity.pdbx_description
1 polymer ?
#
loop_
_entity_poly.entity_id
_entity_poly.type
_entity_poly.pdbx_seq_one_letter_code
_entity_poly.pdbx_strand_id
1 'polypeptide(L)'
;MTRTRLLASTASAVPVRSVPTVGQLLAAPVAAVPAGTLVKVLGYHTAGDGGGMTVRWDPRATAPGNCGTVLDPGSAVGRWLQLHDGVGDFRRFGLFGTAEAADDALDAMVNDPAIRRIEAHTDLRFARRHTYFRSELELDFGGHTVVTKGIERNTHDNPFGAVLYFRGNRAETSATVTLAAPLAELSDVFEVPDSAAFGVGTWWAVESDVVPGGGRYERELQKLLQVTEIVDATHVRFNYQNGWAFAAGRKLTYTKVEPVTQVHVRNMVFIGADAGVKDPYVDGSGAPDEFEYTGSHPIAFEYAVRCDVSGIHATGTWWPVIMRRWCTHFRTTQCSLKNPPTVFYGGAGYLTQQIYCLYGHIADCLSSNARHLNDLTASAHCLVENCHGDGDDTGGNPFTTHGQYEHDLTFVGNSGLLDIANSGSLWGTSAKRITIRKHRMSWFVALTKITDLTLEDVHVTARSTFDPGGTFQVNADGLQLRGCTGVTLNIGRRSGRSSRPNLVSDCSFAAPPGTTIGQTPIDVPLTFRRCTFSGADGWVFNSSGPVHFEDCIVRGTAGAPITFKNSDVVITGGRWTDVGLQLTAVRDQRLHVGGGALFKGTNQAKALLSRQGGPGTVTWELNSYTSVASAGDTAHLLIDAGGNRFRCTGATFDGGRIAFAAAAFADSSYALHSRNVETAVTRDVPAGSDRLSVGDNLTF
;
A
#
# COMPACT_ATOMS: atom_id res chain seq x y z
N MET A 1 -68.83 23.54 17.24
CA MET A 1 -68.45 23.10 18.60
C MET A 1 -68.77 21.62 18.71
N THR A 2 -67.80 20.75 18.53
CA THR A 2 -67.95 19.30 18.73
C THR A 2 -66.74 18.83 19.56
N ARG A 3 -67.02 18.59 20.84
CA ARG A 3 -65.99 18.08 21.79
C ARG A 3 -65.77 16.62 21.52
N THR A 4 -64.60 16.28 21.00
CA THR A 4 -64.11 14.89 20.94
C THR A 4 -63.62 14.50 22.34
N ARG A 5 -64.30 13.58 23.00
CA ARG A 5 -63.87 12.93 24.26
C ARG A 5 -62.69 12.02 23.93
N LEU A 6 -61.51 12.35 24.44
CA LEU A 6 -60.42 11.41 24.58
C LEU A 6 -60.80 10.34 25.61
N LEU A 7 -61.00 9.13 25.19
CA LEU A 7 -61.04 7.95 26.07
C LEU A 7 -59.63 7.72 26.58
N ALA A 8 -59.37 8.09 27.84
CA ALA A 8 -58.20 7.66 28.57
C ALA A 8 -58.32 6.15 28.81
N SER A 9 -57.57 5.35 28.07
CA SER A 9 -57.36 3.94 28.40
C SER A 9 -56.51 3.92 29.68
N THR A 10 -57.10 3.55 30.80
CA THR A 10 -56.38 3.22 32.02
C THR A 10 -55.67 1.87 31.78
N ALA A 11 -54.50 1.92 31.21
CA ALA A 11 -53.57 0.82 31.29
C ALA A 11 -53.24 0.65 32.78
N SER A 12 -53.73 -0.43 33.40
CA SER A 12 -53.36 -0.81 34.75
C SER A 12 -51.85 -0.94 34.81
N ALA A 13 -51.17 -0.03 35.47
CA ALA A 13 -49.74 -0.11 35.66
C ALA A 13 -49.43 -1.40 36.45
N VAL A 14 -48.89 -2.40 35.83
CA VAL A 14 -48.38 -3.61 36.49
C VAL A 14 -47.30 -3.14 37.46
N PRO A 15 -47.44 -3.36 38.78
CA PRO A 15 -46.46 -2.90 39.74
C PRO A 15 -45.13 -3.63 39.48
N VAL A 16 -44.13 -2.89 39.02
CA VAL A 16 -42.77 -3.43 38.84
C VAL A 16 -42.18 -3.68 40.21
N ARG A 17 -42.02 -4.96 40.58
CA ARG A 17 -41.33 -5.35 41.79
C ARG A 17 -39.83 -5.11 41.60
N SER A 18 -39.13 -4.70 42.65
CA SER A 18 -37.66 -4.56 42.60
C SER A 18 -37.00 -5.56 43.55
N VAL A 19 -35.84 -6.05 43.14
CA VAL A 19 -34.92 -6.86 43.96
C VAL A 19 -33.51 -6.27 43.90
N PRO A 20 -32.73 -6.33 44.97
CA PRO A 20 -31.39 -5.76 44.99
C PRO A 20 -30.45 -6.38 43.97
N THR A 21 -30.44 -7.70 43.83
CA THR A 21 -29.44 -8.42 43.02
C THR A 21 -30.04 -9.58 42.23
N VAL A 22 -29.27 -10.06 41.22
CA VAL A 22 -29.57 -11.28 40.45
C VAL A 22 -29.61 -12.49 41.37
N GLY A 23 -28.67 -12.64 42.33
CA GLY A 23 -28.64 -13.73 43.27
C GLY A 23 -29.94 -13.81 44.12
N GLN A 24 -30.44 -12.64 44.57
CA GLN A 24 -31.71 -12.59 45.32
C GLN A 24 -32.95 -12.89 44.42
N LEU A 25 -32.90 -12.49 43.15
CA LEU A 25 -33.93 -12.86 42.20
C LEU A 25 -34.03 -14.40 42.02
N LEU A 26 -32.86 -15.03 41.80
CA LEU A 26 -32.75 -16.47 41.57
C LEU A 26 -33.09 -17.32 42.82
N ALA A 27 -32.80 -16.78 44.00
CA ALA A 27 -33.16 -17.44 45.26
C ALA A 27 -34.65 -17.31 45.62
N ALA A 28 -35.41 -16.44 44.96
CA ALA A 28 -36.81 -16.22 45.21
C ALA A 28 -37.68 -17.41 44.69
N PRO A 29 -38.70 -17.89 45.46
CA PRO A 29 -39.58 -18.93 44.99
C PRO A 29 -40.37 -18.49 43.75
N VAL A 30 -40.35 -19.31 42.70
CA VAL A 30 -41.01 -19.02 41.41
C VAL A 30 -42.33 -19.71 41.16
N ALA A 31 -42.70 -20.68 42.01
CA ALA A 31 -43.89 -21.55 41.82
C ALA A 31 -45.23 -20.78 41.71
N ALA A 32 -45.31 -19.58 42.31
CA ALA A 32 -46.52 -18.75 42.29
C ALA A 32 -46.37 -17.46 41.50
N VAL A 33 -45.29 -17.33 40.71
CA VAL A 33 -45.03 -16.12 39.92
C VAL A 33 -45.89 -16.15 38.65
N PRO A 34 -46.81 -15.18 38.43
CA PRO A 34 -47.60 -15.13 37.21
C PRO A 34 -46.75 -14.93 35.96
N ALA A 35 -47.16 -15.57 34.85
CA ALA A 35 -46.52 -15.33 33.54
C ALA A 35 -46.54 -13.84 33.20
N GLY A 36 -45.40 -13.32 32.65
CA GLY A 36 -45.26 -11.92 32.27
C GLY A 36 -44.92 -10.98 33.42
N THR A 37 -44.76 -11.47 34.67
CA THR A 37 -44.35 -10.64 35.81
C THR A 37 -43.01 -9.94 35.49
N LEU A 38 -42.99 -8.62 35.68
CA LEU A 38 -41.77 -7.79 35.50
C LEU A 38 -41.11 -7.55 36.86
N VAL A 39 -39.81 -7.71 36.90
CA VAL A 39 -38.98 -7.41 38.06
C VAL A 39 -37.79 -6.52 37.62
N LYS A 40 -37.58 -5.44 38.37
CA LYS A 40 -36.38 -4.60 38.23
C LYS A 40 -35.29 -5.11 39.17
N VAL A 41 -34.22 -5.61 38.64
CA VAL A 41 -33.01 -5.97 39.37
C VAL A 41 -32.14 -4.71 39.46
N LEU A 42 -31.77 -4.30 40.67
CA LEU A 42 -31.05 -3.03 40.90
C LEU A 42 -29.54 -3.08 40.59
N GLY A 43 -28.95 -4.27 40.62
CA GLY A 43 -27.57 -4.55 40.28
C GLY A 43 -27.35 -6.04 40.12
N TYR A 44 -26.21 -6.47 39.58
CA TYR A 44 -25.91 -7.88 39.42
C TYR A 44 -25.49 -8.52 40.75
N HIS A 45 -24.39 -8.03 41.33
CA HIS A 45 -23.85 -8.48 42.63
C HIS A 45 -24.31 -7.59 43.79
N THR A 46 -24.36 -6.27 43.55
CA THR A 46 -24.80 -5.27 44.51
C THR A 46 -25.71 -4.24 43.85
N ALA A 47 -26.68 -3.73 44.57
CA ALA A 47 -27.56 -2.68 44.03
C ALA A 47 -26.74 -1.44 43.61
N GLY A 48 -26.94 -1.00 42.34
CA GLY A 48 -26.24 0.18 41.81
C GLY A 48 -24.88 -0.11 41.20
N ASP A 49 -24.43 -1.34 41.02
CA ASP A 49 -23.14 -1.71 40.41
C ASP A 49 -23.08 -1.52 38.89
N GLY A 50 -24.19 -1.14 38.26
CA GLY A 50 -24.28 -0.97 36.80
C GLY A 50 -24.76 -2.22 36.05
N GLY A 51 -24.84 -3.39 36.70
CA GLY A 51 -25.39 -4.63 36.12
C GLY A 51 -26.92 -4.76 36.29
N GLY A 52 -27.58 -3.67 36.67
CA GLY A 52 -29.04 -3.66 36.84
C GLY A 52 -29.79 -3.91 35.53
N MET A 53 -30.92 -4.63 35.63
CA MET A 53 -31.72 -5.00 34.46
C MET A 53 -33.21 -5.15 34.80
N THR A 54 -34.06 -5.14 33.79
CA THR A 54 -35.48 -5.54 33.93
C THR A 54 -35.63 -6.90 33.32
N VAL A 55 -36.29 -7.81 34.08
CA VAL A 55 -36.55 -9.17 33.62
C VAL A 55 -38.03 -9.48 33.64
N ARG A 56 -38.44 -10.38 32.75
CA ARG A 56 -39.81 -10.88 32.64
C ARG A 56 -39.82 -12.38 32.94
N TRP A 57 -40.76 -12.82 33.79
CA TRP A 57 -40.95 -14.23 34.01
C TRP A 57 -41.68 -14.90 32.85
N ASP A 58 -41.11 -15.97 32.34
CA ASP A 58 -41.75 -16.88 31.40
C ASP A 58 -41.76 -18.30 31.97
N PRO A 59 -42.93 -18.79 32.48
CA PRO A 59 -43.01 -20.10 33.11
C PRO A 59 -42.89 -21.27 32.14
N ARG A 60 -42.90 -21.02 30.81
CA ARG A 60 -42.76 -22.03 29.77
C ARG A 60 -41.39 -22.10 29.17
N ALA A 61 -40.55 -21.12 29.45
CA ALA A 61 -39.18 -21.07 28.87
C ALA A 61 -38.32 -22.20 29.44
N THR A 62 -37.64 -22.91 28.54
CA THR A 62 -36.74 -24.03 28.85
C THR A 62 -35.30 -23.77 28.34
N ALA A 63 -35.05 -22.58 27.80
CA ALA A 63 -33.71 -22.22 27.34
C ALA A 63 -32.68 -22.36 28.46
N PRO A 64 -31.48 -22.84 28.18
CA PRO A 64 -30.39 -22.86 29.17
C PRO A 64 -30.13 -21.46 29.73
N GLY A 65 -29.88 -21.37 31.03
CA GLY A 65 -29.43 -20.13 31.64
C GLY A 65 -28.06 -19.73 31.11
N ASN A 66 -27.87 -18.43 30.84
CA ASN A 66 -26.59 -17.88 30.35
C ASN A 66 -26.07 -16.74 31.24
N CYS A 67 -26.59 -16.66 32.45
CA CYS A 67 -26.24 -15.66 33.47
C CYS A 67 -26.56 -14.21 33.14
N GLY A 68 -27.20 -13.92 31.99
CA GLY A 68 -27.49 -12.55 31.53
C GLY A 68 -28.87 -12.43 30.91
N THR A 69 -28.98 -12.74 29.61
CA THR A 69 -30.28 -12.62 28.91
C THR A 69 -31.30 -13.65 29.33
N VAL A 70 -30.85 -14.81 29.82
CA VAL A 70 -31.68 -15.89 30.36
C VAL A 70 -31.14 -16.26 31.72
N LEU A 71 -31.96 -15.99 32.78
CA LEU A 71 -31.59 -16.31 34.14
C LEU A 71 -32.41 -17.54 34.61
N ASP A 72 -31.69 -18.60 35.04
CA ASP A 72 -32.29 -19.88 35.48
C ASP A 72 -32.39 -19.93 37.01
N PRO A 73 -33.61 -19.98 37.59
CA PRO A 73 -33.79 -20.13 39.04
C PRO A 73 -33.58 -21.56 39.55
N GLY A 74 -32.99 -22.45 38.72
CA GLY A 74 -32.79 -23.87 39.11
C GLY A 74 -34.02 -24.74 38.97
N SER A 75 -35.05 -24.29 38.26
CA SER A 75 -36.27 -25.06 38.00
C SER A 75 -36.25 -25.73 36.64
N ALA A 76 -36.88 -26.90 36.49
CA ALA A 76 -36.93 -27.63 35.22
C ALA A 76 -37.55 -26.80 34.09
N VAL A 77 -38.56 -25.97 34.42
CA VAL A 77 -39.26 -25.09 33.48
C VAL A 77 -39.44 -23.72 34.11
N GLY A 78 -39.35 -22.71 33.29
CA GLY A 78 -39.49 -21.31 33.69
C GLY A 78 -38.15 -20.59 33.78
N ARG A 79 -38.11 -19.40 33.18
CA ARG A 79 -36.89 -18.54 33.13
C ARG A 79 -37.25 -17.08 33.31
N TRP A 80 -36.34 -16.35 33.91
CA TRP A 80 -36.35 -14.90 33.86
C TRP A 80 -35.62 -14.44 32.58
N LEU A 81 -36.36 -13.78 31.70
CA LEU A 81 -35.82 -13.28 30.43
C LEU A 81 -35.53 -11.78 30.56
N GLN A 82 -34.30 -11.38 30.29
CA GLN A 82 -33.92 -9.97 30.27
C GLN A 82 -34.72 -9.23 29.19
N LEU A 83 -35.26 -8.08 29.56
CA LEU A 83 -35.78 -7.12 28.59
C LEU A 83 -34.67 -6.14 28.25
N HIS A 84 -34.24 -6.18 27.02
CA HIS A 84 -33.23 -5.25 26.48
C HIS A 84 -33.77 -4.56 25.23
N ASP A 85 -33.21 -3.39 24.94
CA ASP A 85 -33.52 -2.56 23.78
C ASP A 85 -32.59 -2.83 22.57
N GLY A 86 -32.04 -4.03 22.49
CA GLY A 86 -31.05 -4.42 21.49
C GLY A 86 -29.60 -4.14 21.90
N VAL A 87 -29.37 -3.72 23.15
CA VAL A 87 -28.05 -3.49 23.73
C VAL A 87 -27.69 -4.54 24.77
N GLY A 88 -26.58 -5.24 24.53
CA GLY A 88 -25.93 -6.14 25.48
C GLY A 88 -24.86 -5.37 26.29
N ASP A 89 -24.75 -5.73 27.59
CA ASP A 89 -23.76 -5.14 28.51
C ASP A 89 -23.15 -6.25 29.36
N PHE A 90 -21.83 -6.39 29.35
CA PHE A 90 -21.11 -7.44 30.11
C PHE A 90 -21.41 -7.41 31.60
N ARG A 91 -21.69 -6.24 32.21
CA ARG A 91 -22.05 -6.12 33.64
C ARG A 91 -23.35 -6.81 33.95
N ARG A 92 -24.26 -6.91 32.98
CA ARG A 92 -25.52 -7.66 33.12
C ARG A 92 -25.35 -9.18 33.10
N PHE A 93 -24.09 -9.64 32.85
CA PHE A 93 -23.66 -11.02 32.98
C PHE A 93 -22.79 -11.25 34.21
N GLY A 94 -22.64 -10.25 35.07
CA GLY A 94 -21.86 -10.33 36.30
C GLY A 94 -20.38 -10.04 36.14
N LEU A 95 -19.96 -9.46 35.01
CA LEU A 95 -18.56 -9.19 34.70
C LEU A 95 -18.20 -7.75 35.07
N PHE A 96 -17.29 -7.59 36.04
CA PHE A 96 -16.85 -6.29 36.57
C PHE A 96 -15.31 -6.15 36.60
N GLY A 97 -14.62 -6.73 35.64
CA GLY A 97 -13.16 -6.70 35.49
C GLY A 97 -12.62 -7.96 34.83
N THR A 98 -11.31 -8.14 34.93
CA THR A 98 -10.58 -9.22 34.24
C THR A 98 -10.48 -10.53 35.05
N ALA A 99 -11.06 -10.61 36.25
CA ALA A 99 -10.98 -11.81 37.11
C ALA A 99 -11.63 -13.03 36.45
N GLU A 100 -12.78 -12.84 35.85
CA GLU A 100 -13.53 -13.87 35.14
C GLU A 100 -13.41 -13.71 33.62
N ALA A 101 -13.56 -14.84 32.91
CA ALA A 101 -13.55 -14.83 31.46
C ALA A 101 -14.90 -14.33 30.90
N ALA A 102 -14.86 -13.44 29.92
CA ALA A 102 -16.06 -12.84 29.33
C ALA A 102 -16.61 -13.61 28.13
N ASP A 103 -16.03 -14.75 27.82
CA ASP A 103 -16.29 -15.52 26.58
C ASP A 103 -17.74 -15.97 26.45
N ASP A 104 -18.32 -16.54 27.54
CA ASP A 104 -19.71 -17.05 27.50
C ASP A 104 -20.72 -15.90 27.41
N ALA A 105 -20.45 -14.78 28.06
CA ALA A 105 -21.29 -13.60 27.96
C ALA A 105 -21.26 -13.00 26.53
N LEU A 106 -20.09 -12.95 25.91
CA LEU A 106 -19.93 -12.51 24.52
C LEU A 106 -20.73 -13.44 23.58
N ASP A 107 -20.55 -14.76 23.72
CA ASP A 107 -21.28 -15.74 22.89
C ASP A 107 -22.77 -15.61 23.05
N ALA A 108 -23.24 -15.44 24.28
CA ALA A 108 -24.67 -15.28 24.56
C ALA A 108 -25.25 -14.01 23.91
N MET A 109 -24.49 -12.89 23.94
CA MET A 109 -24.93 -11.63 23.33
C MET A 109 -24.85 -11.67 21.81
N VAL A 110 -23.78 -12.23 21.24
CA VAL A 110 -23.60 -12.31 19.77
C VAL A 110 -24.64 -13.26 19.15
N ASN A 111 -25.01 -14.36 19.85
CA ASN A 111 -25.99 -15.33 19.37
C ASN A 111 -27.44 -14.89 19.58
N ASP A 112 -27.69 -13.85 20.36
CA ASP A 112 -29.04 -13.29 20.50
C ASP A 112 -29.36 -12.38 19.28
N PRO A 113 -30.28 -12.77 18.39
CA PRO A 113 -30.61 -12.02 17.21
C PRO A 113 -31.23 -10.65 17.49
N ALA A 114 -31.73 -10.40 18.68
CA ALA A 114 -32.32 -9.15 19.08
C ALA A 114 -31.26 -8.13 19.54
N ILE A 115 -30.06 -8.58 19.93
CA ILE A 115 -28.94 -7.70 20.29
C ILE A 115 -28.26 -7.21 19.01
N ARG A 116 -28.17 -5.89 18.85
CA ARG A 116 -27.53 -5.22 17.72
C ARG A 116 -26.25 -4.47 18.13
N ARG A 117 -26.10 -4.22 19.42
CA ARG A 117 -24.96 -3.54 19.99
C ARG A 117 -24.53 -4.21 21.29
N ILE A 118 -23.24 -4.42 21.45
CA ILE A 118 -22.64 -4.94 22.67
C ILE A 118 -21.69 -3.87 23.20
N GLU A 119 -21.86 -3.50 24.48
CA GLU A 119 -21.08 -2.47 25.14
C GLU A 119 -20.26 -3.06 26.28
N ALA A 120 -18.99 -2.67 26.36
CA ALA A 120 -18.18 -2.89 27.55
C ALA A 120 -18.11 -1.59 28.36
N HIS A 121 -18.38 -1.71 29.66
CA HIS A 121 -18.25 -0.65 30.65
C HIS A 121 -17.27 -1.03 31.77
N THR A 122 -16.42 -2.00 31.51
CA THR A 122 -15.39 -2.53 32.42
C THR A 122 -14.31 -3.20 31.57
N ASP A 123 -13.13 -3.36 32.16
CA ASP A 123 -12.07 -4.16 31.56
C ASP A 123 -12.51 -5.62 31.46
N LEU A 124 -12.06 -6.31 30.42
CA LEU A 124 -12.48 -7.66 30.09
C LEU A 124 -11.29 -8.60 29.93
N ARG A 125 -11.51 -9.89 30.17
CA ARG A 125 -10.58 -10.96 29.84
C ARG A 125 -11.28 -11.98 28.95
N PHE A 126 -10.67 -12.28 27.81
CA PHE A 126 -11.05 -13.44 27.01
C PHE A 126 -10.03 -14.57 27.21
N ALA A 127 -10.52 -15.81 27.19
CA ALA A 127 -9.74 -17.02 27.41
C ALA A 127 -9.76 -17.97 26.20
N ARG A 128 -10.54 -17.67 25.17
CA ARG A 128 -10.61 -18.42 23.92
C ARG A 128 -10.86 -17.54 22.71
N ARG A 129 -10.71 -18.14 21.53
CA ARG A 129 -11.06 -17.54 20.25
C ARG A 129 -12.51 -17.81 19.91
N HIS A 130 -13.14 -16.85 19.21
CA HIS A 130 -14.52 -16.94 18.79
C HIS A 130 -14.61 -16.82 17.27
N THR A 131 -15.47 -17.64 16.65
CA THR A 131 -15.80 -17.52 15.23
C THR A 131 -17.30 -17.27 15.11
N TYR A 132 -17.63 -16.13 14.49
CA TYR A 132 -19.00 -15.66 14.34
C TYR A 132 -19.40 -15.52 12.88
N PHE A 133 -20.63 -15.94 12.57
CA PHE A 133 -21.26 -15.75 11.26
C PHE A 133 -22.35 -14.67 11.32
N ARG A 134 -22.30 -13.84 12.34
CA ARG A 134 -23.28 -12.80 12.67
C ARG A 134 -23.02 -11.54 11.88
N SER A 135 -24.08 -11.01 11.25
CA SER A 135 -24.10 -9.69 10.60
C SER A 135 -24.83 -8.65 11.44
N GLU A 136 -24.69 -7.37 11.05
CA GLU A 136 -25.40 -6.23 11.64
C GLU A 136 -25.21 -6.14 13.16
N LEU A 137 -23.94 -6.09 13.59
CA LEU A 137 -23.56 -6.05 14.99
C LEU A 137 -22.50 -4.99 15.24
N GLU A 138 -22.69 -4.21 16.29
CA GLU A 138 -21.70 -3.27 16.79
C GLU A 138 -21.14 -3.78 18.13
N LEU A 139 -19.81 -3.82 18.25
CA LEU A 139 -19.09 -4.10 19.49
C LEU A 139 -18.32 -2.84 19.90
N ASP A 140 -18.75 -2.17 20.96
CA ASP A 140 -18.11 -0.98 21.51
C ASP A 140 -17.46 -1.31 22.86
N PHE A 141 -16.15 -1.34 22.89
CA PHE A 141 -15.41 -1.62 24.11
C PHE A 141 -15.21 -0.41 25.03
N GLY A 142 -15.76 0.76 24.65
CA GLY A 142 -15.79 1.95 25.50
C GLY A 142 -14.41 2.50 25.92
N GLY A 143 -13.33 2.10 25.27
CA GLY A 143 -11.95 2.42 25.65
C GLY A 143 -11.40 1.53 26.77
N HIS A 144 -12.13 0.50 27.15
CA HIS A 144 -11.69 -0.44 28.19
C HIS A 144 -10.63 -1.42 27.69
N THR A 145 -9.86 -1.94 28.65
CA THR A 145 -8.78 -2.90 28.38
C THR A 145 -9.36 -4.30 28.17
N VAL A 146 -8.87 -4.95 27.13
CA VAL A 146 -9.11 -6.36 26.84
C VAL A 146 -7.80 -7.11 26.94
N VAL A 147 -7.74 -8.08 27.86
CA VAL A 147 -6.59 -8.96 28.04
C VAL A 147 -6.93 -10.39 27.62
N THR A 148 -5.93 -11.13 27.13
CA THR A 148 -6.13 -12.47 26.56
C THR A 148 -5.14 -13.48 27.13
N LYS A 149 -5.02 -13.47 28.45
CA LYS A 149 -4.16 -14.42 29.16
C LYS A 149 -4.61 -15.87 28.90
N GLY A 150 -3.67 -16.70 28.46
CA GLY A 150 -3.91 -18.11 28.21
C GLY A 150 -4.43 -18.44 26.80
N ILE A 151 -4.60 -17.44 25.93
CA ILE A 151 -4.80 -17.68 24.51
C ILE A 151 -3.45 -17.73 23.84
N GLU A 152 -3.11 -18.88 23.29
CA GLU A 152 -1.89 -19.06 22.51
C GLU A 152 -1.97 -18.26 21.21
N ARG A 153 -0.81 -17.96 20.63
CA ARG A 153 -0.78 -17.43 19.25
C ARG A 153 -1.41 -18.42 18.28
N ASN A 154 -1.88 -17.94 17.16
CA ASN A 154 -2.25 -18.81 16.07
C ASN A 154 -1.03 -19.54 15.52
N THR A 155 -1.27 -20.74 15.04
CA THR A 155 -0.29 -21.42 14.20
C THR A 155 -0.14 -20.70 12.87
N HIS A 156 1.00 -20.86 12.22
CA HIS A 156 1.24 -20.35 10.88
C HIS A 156 0.18 -20.82 9.86
N ASP A 157 -0.40 -21.98 10.08
CA ASP A 157 -1.44 -22.57 9.21
C ASP A 157 -2.80 -21.91 9.35
N ASN A 158 -3.07 -21.22 10.46
CA ASN A 158 -4.31 -20.50 10.67
C ASN A 158 -4.11 -19.10 11.27
N PRO A 159 -3.53 -18.17 10.51
CA PRO A 159 -3.28 -16.81 11.01
C PRO A 159 -4.55 -15.98 11.20
N PHE A 160 -5.74 -16.47 10.79
CA PHE A 160 -7.02 -15.77 10.92
C PHE A 160 -7.78 -16.07 12.20
N GLY A 161 -7.31 -16.98 13.04
CA GLY A 161 -7.95 -17.27 14.31
C GLY A 161 -7.76 -16.16 15.34
N ALA A 162 -8.33 -14.99 15.12
CA ALA A 162 -8.37 -13.88 16.07
C ALA A 162 -9.24 -14.20 17.29
N VAL A 163 -9.15 -13.39 18.35
CA VAL A 163 -10.09 -13.46 19.48
C VAL A 163 -11.52 -13.23 18.99
N LEU A 164 -11.71 -12.23 18.11
CA LEU A 164 -12.98 -11.94 17.45
C LEU A 164 -12.82 -12.19 15.95
N TYR A 165 -13.25 -13.36 15.48
CA TYR A 165 -13.20 -13.71 14.07
C TYR A 165 -14.61 -13.73 13.48
N PHE A 166 -14.89 -12.80 12.58
CA PHE A 166 -16.14 -12.70 11.83
C PHE A 166 -15.95 -13.24 10.43
N ARG A 167 -16.74 -14.25 10.05
CA ARG A 167 -16.57 -14.97 8.80
C ARG A 167 -17.88 -15.17 8.06
N GLY A 168 -17.91 -14.87 6.77
CA GLY A 168 -18.98 -15.26 5.87
C GLY A 168 -18.93 -16.76 5.49
N ASN A 169 -20.03 -17.30 5.01
CA ASN A 169 -20.13 -18.69 4.53
C ASN A 169 -19.72 -18.74 3.06
N ARG A 170 -18.70 -19.52 2.75
CA ARG A 170 -18.30 -19.85 1.40
C ARG A 170 -18.87 -21.23 1.03
N ALA A 171 -19.50 -21.35 -0.14
CA ALA A 171 -19.98 -22.61 -0.64
C ALA A 171 -18.84 -23.64 -0.83
N GLU A 172 -19.13 -24.90 -0.64
CA GLU A 172 -18.16 -25.97 -0.85
C GLU A 172 -17.90 -26.22 -2.34
N THR A 173 -18.87 -25.94 -3.19
CA THR A 173 -18.80 -26.12 -4.63
C THR A 173 -18.51 -24.82 -5.35
N SER A 174 -17.73 -24.92 -6.42
CA SER A 174 -17.37 -23.79 -7.28
C SER A 174 -17.75 -24.09 -8.73
N ALA A 175 -18.06 -23.05 -9.48
CA ALA A 175 -18.26 -23.12 -10.92
C ALA A 175 -16.99 -22.56 -11.61
N THR A 176 -16.55 -23.21 -12.69
CA THR A 176 -15.37 -22.75 -13.43
C THR A 176 -15.69 -22.60 -14.91
N VAL A 177 -15.27 -21.47 -15.50
CA VAL A 177 -15.35 -21.24 -16.96
C VAL A 177 -13.94 -21.16 -17.53
N THR A 178 -13.75 -21.65 -18.74
CA THR A 178 -12.58 -21.36 -19.57
C THR A 178 -12.98 -20.27 -20.56
N LEU A 179 -12.35 -19.09 -20.46
CA LEU A 179 -12.68 -17.94 -21.29
C LEU A 179 -12.65 -18.27 -22.77
N ALA A 180 -13.77 -18.13 -23.47
CA ALA A 180 -13.86 -18.34 -24.91
C ALA A 180 -13.19 -17.20 -25.70
N ALA A 181 -13.23 -15.98 -25.16
CA ALA A 181 -12.60 -14.79 -25.72
C ALA A 181 -11.71 -14.10 -24.67
N PRO A 182 -10.77 -13.22 -25.08
CA PRO A 182 -10.01 -12.43 -24.14
C PRO A 182 -10.92 -11.54 -23.29
N LEU A 183 -10.70 -11.50 -21.97
CA LEU A 183 -11.30 -10.53 -21.08
C LEU A 183 -10.40 -9.29 -21.02
N ALA A 184 -10.92 -8.16 -21.47
CA ALA A 184 -10.16 -6.92 -21.50
C ALA A 184 -9.91 -6.37 -20.09
N GLU A 185 -8.82 -5.62 -19.93
CA GLU A 185 -8.61 -4.77 -18.77
C GLU A 185 -9.74 -3.73 -18.66
N LEU A 186 -10.15 -3.38 -17.44
CA LEU A 186 -11.25 -2.49 -17.10
C LEU A 186 -12.65 -3.00 -17.51
N SER A 187 -12.77 -4.25 -17.94
CA SER A 187 -14.08 -4.88 -18.11
C SER A 187 -14.71 -5.18 -16.75
N ASP A 188 -16.00 -4.90 -16.62
CA ASP A 188 -16.84 -5.29 -15.50
C ASP A 188 -17.82 -6.43 -15.85
N VAL A 189 -17.82 -6.86 -17.11
CA VAL A 189 -18.62 -7.99 -17.61
C VAL A 189 -17.73 -9.20 -17.74
N PHE A 190 -18.11 -10.27 -17.06
CA PHE A 190 -17.34 -11.51 -16.96
C PHE A 190 -18.12 -12.69 -17.53
N GLU A 191 -17.41 -13.54 -18.26
CA GLU A 191 -17.94 -14.82 -18.74
C GLU A 191 -18.12 -15.78 -17.56
N VAL A 192 -19.28 -16.43 -17.46
CA VAL A 192 -19.64 -17.43 -16.46
C VAL A 192 -20.18 -18.69 -17.11
N PRO A 193 -20.12 -19.87 -16.45
CA PRO A 193 -20.60 -21.12 -17.07
C PRO A 193 -22.09 -21.10 -17.41
N ASP A 194 -22.91 -20.54 -16.52
CA ASP A 194 -24.36 -20.39 -16.67
C ASP A 194 -24.82 -19.26 -15.75
N SER A 195 -25.33 -18.18 -16.31
CA SER A 195 -25.76 -17.01 -15.55
C SER A 195 -27.00 -17.28 -14.69
N ALA A 196 -27.75 -18.33 -14.93
CA ALA A 196 -28.90 -18.71 -14.09
C ALA A 196 -28.53 -19.02 -12.63
N ALA A 197 -27.27 -19.40 -12.38
CA ALA A 197 -26.75 -19.59 -11.02
C ALA A 197 -26.45 -18.29 -10.28
N PHE A 198 -26.37 -17.15 -11.02
CA PHE A 198 -25.99 -15.84 -10.51
C PHE A 198 -27.21 -14.94 -10.38
N GLY A 199 -27.52 -14.51 -9.15
CA GLY A 199 -28.60 -13.54 -8.90
C GLY A 199 -28.04 -12.15 -8.68
N VAL A 200 -28.72 -11.09 -9.15
CA VAL A 200 -28.36 -9.70 -8.84
C VAL A 200 -28.32 -9.52 -7.32
N GLY A 201 -27.27 -8.91 -6.80
CA GLY A 201 -27.02 -8.71 -5.38
C GLY A 201 -26.26 -9.84 -4.70
N THR A 202 -26.12 -11.02 -5.32
CA THR A 202 -25.34 -12.14 -4.75
C THR A 202 -23.83 -11.88 -4.80
N TRP A 203 -23.12 -12.49 -3.86
CA TRP A 203 -21.66 -12.34 -3.72
C TRP A 203 -20.93 -13.61 -4.14
N TRP A 204 -19.78 -13.41 -4.78
CA TRP A 204 -18.95 -14.49 -5.32
C TRP A 204 -17.48 -14.21 -5.05
N ALA A 205 -16.77 -15.19 -4.52
CA ALA A 205 -15.30 -15.21 -4.53
C ALA A 205 -14.87 -15.64 -5.95
N VAL A 206 -14.23 -14.72 -6.65
CA VAL A 206 -13.79 -14.91 -8.05
C VAL A 206 -12.28 -14.96 -8.07
N GLU A 207 -11.73 -16.02 -8.68
CA GLU A 207 -10.27 -16.20 -8.81
C GLU A 207 -9.90 -16.70 -10.22
N SER A 208 -8.76 -16.19 -10.72
CA SER A 208 -8.15 -16.71 -11.93
C SER A 208 -7.32 -17.96 -11.63
N ASP A 209 -7.01 -18.75 -12.65
CA ASP A 209 -5.91 -19.72 -12.60
C ASP A 209 -4.57 -19.02 -12.36
N VAL A 210 -3.53 -19.80 -12.04
CA VAL A 210 -2.16 -19.29 -11.89
C VAL A 210 -1.68 -18.71 -13.22
N VAL A 211 -0.96 -17.60 -13.17
CA VAL A 211 -0.34 -16.97 -14.34
C VAL A 211 0.54 -17.98 -15.06
N PRO A 212 0.42 -18.15 -16.37
CA PRO A 212 1.25 -19.08 -17.12
C PRO A 212 2.75 -18.79 -16.92
N GLY A 213 3.50 -19.76 -16.38
CA GLY A 213 4.91 -19.60 -16.05
C GLY A 213 5.19 -18.79 -14.78
N GLY A 214 4.15 -18.40 -14.04
CA GLY A 214 4.27 -17.67 -12.79
C GLY A 214 4.54 -18.55 -11.57
N GLY A 215 4.70 -17.88 -10.41
CA GLY A 215 4.87 -18.53 -9.11
C GLY A 215 3.58 -19.22 -8.65
N ARG A 216 3.72 -20.13 -7.66
CA ARG A 216 2.63 -20.99 -7.16
C ARG A 216 1.35 -20.24 -6.79
N TYR A 217 1.50 -19.04 -6.24
CA TYR A 217 0.39 -18.21 -5.77
C TYR A 217 0.08 -17.01 -6.69
N GLU A 218 0.79 -16.92 -7.81
CA GLU A 218 0.68 -15.79 -8.72
C GLU A 218 -0.63 -15.82 -9.52
N ARG A 219 -1.56 -14.95 -9.19
CA ARG A 219 -2.85 -14.77 -9.87
C ARG A 219 -3.18 -13.30 -10.02
N GLU A 220 -3.76 -12.94 -11.15
CA GLU A 220 -4.16 -11.54 -11.41
C GLU A 220 -5.48 -11.17 -10.75
N LEU A 221 -6.33 -12.16 -10.45
CA LEU A 221 -7.65 -11.92 -9.86
C LEU A 221 -7.92 -12.87 -8.71
N GLN A 222 -8.19 -12.30 -7.54
CA GLN A 222 -8.72 -12.95 -6.35
C GLN A 222 -9.52 -11.90 -5.58
N LYS A 223 -10.85 -11.84 -5.78
CA LYS A 223 -11.70 -10.78 -5.20
C LYS A 223 -13.08 -11.30 -4.84
N LEU A 224 -13.67 -10.71 -3.78
CA LEU A 224 -15.08 -10.88 -3.43
C LEU A 224 -15.91 -9.85 -4.18
N LEU A 225 -16.72 -10.31 -5.15
CA LEU A 225 -17.45 -9.48 -6.10
C LEU A 225 -18.96 -9.66 -5.96
N GLN A 226 -19.71 -8.58 -6.19
CA GLN A 226 -21.18 -8.61 -6.20
C GLN A 226 -21.71 -8.54 -7.61
N VAL A 227 -22.66 -9.41 -7.95
CA VAL A 227 -23.39 -9.35 -9.22
C VAL A 227 -24.29 -8.13 -9.23
N THR A 228 -24.15 -7.27 -10.23
CA THR A 228 -24.99 -6.06 -10.43
C THR A 228 -25.99 -6.21 -11.54
N GLU A 229 -25.71 -7.08 -12.53
CA GLU A 229 -26.57 -7.29 -13.69
C GLU A 229 -26.35 -8.69 -14.28
N ILE A 230 -27.41 -9.31 -14.78
CA ILE A 230 -27.33 -10.47 -15.67
C ILE A 230 -27.38 -9.96 -17.09
N VAL A 231 -26.26 -10.06 -17.81
CA VAL A 231 -26.15 -9.50 -19.18
C VAL A 231 -26.79 -10.41 -20.22
N ASP A 232 -26.42 -11.70 -20.17
CA ASP A 232 -26.98 -12.76 -21.01
C ASP A 232 -26.83 -14.13 -20.35
N ALA A 233 -27.04 -15.23 -21.07
CA ALA A 233 -27.00 -16.59 -20.54
C ALA A 233 -25.61 -17.01 -20.01
N THR A 234 -24.56 -16.35 -20.46
CA THR A 234 -23.16 -16.69 -20.11
C THR A 234 -22.33 -15.51 -19.60
N HIS A 235 -22.94 -14.35 -19.40
CA HIS A 235 -22.23 -13.16 -18.91
C HIS A 235 -23.00 -12.48 -17.79
N VAL A 236 -22.24 -12.05 -16.77
CA VAL A 236 -22.72 -11.23 -15.67
C VAL A 236 -21.84 -10.01 -15.49
N ARG A 237 -22.43 -8.92 -14.99
CA ARG A 237 -21.70 -7.73 -14.59
C ARG A 237 -21.44 -7.77 -13.09
N PHE A 238 -20.21 -7.48 -12.71
CA PHE A 238 -19.82 -7.32 -11.31
C PHE A 238 -19.59 -5.84 -10.95
N ASN A 239 -19.60 -5.55 -9.65
CA ASN A 239 -19.24 -4.25 -9.07
C ASN A 239 -17.74 -3.97 -9.09
N TYR A 240 -16.99 -4.47 -10.06
CA TYR A 240 -15.55 -4.41 -10.13
C TYR A 240 -15.08 -4.36 -11.59
N GLN A 241 -14.18 -3.43 -11.88
CA GLN A 241 -13.48 -3.39 -13.15
C GLN A 241 -12.19 -4.19 -13.05
N ASN A 242 -12.02 -5.17 -13.94
CA ASN A 242 -10.85 -6.03 -13.96
C ASN A 242 -9.54 -5.24 -14.10
N GLY A 243 -8.59 -5.46 -13.23
CA GLY A 243 -7.31 -4.76 -13.24
C GLY A 243 -6.33 -5.23 -14.32
N TRP A 244 -6.57 -6.41 -14.93
CA TRP A 244 -5.62 -7.09 -15.80
C TRP A 244 -6.34 -7.78 -16.95
N ALA A 245 -5.78 -7.69 -18.15
CA ALA A 245 -6.33 -8.44 -19.28
C ALA A 245 -6.02 -9.93 -19.17
N PHE A 246 -6.99 -10.77 -19.48
CA PHE A 246 -6.83 -12.22 -19.58
C PHE A 246 -6.92 -12.67 -21.03
N ALA A 247 -6.04 -13.55 -21.45
CA ALA A 247 -6.13 -14.18 -22.77
C ALA A 247 -7.29 -15.19 -22.80
N ALA A 248 -7.79 -15.49 -24.00
CA ALA A 248 -8.67 -16.64 -24.21
C ALA A 248 -7.96 -17.93 -23.71
N GLY A 249 -8.74 -18.88 -23.18
CA GLY A 249 -8.24 -20.11 -22.62
C GLY A 249 -7.84 -20.05 -21.13
N ARG A 250 -7.74 -18.86 -20.53
CA ARG A 250 -7.58 -18.71 -19.07
C ARG A 250 -8.86 -19.15 -18.36
N LYS A 251 -8.71 -19.54 -17.09
CA LYS A 251 -9.82 -20.04 -16.28
C LYS A 251 -10.22 -19.04 -15.21
N LEU A 252 -11.52 -18.85 -15.03
CA LEU A 252 -12.09 -18.15 -13.88
C LEU A 252 -12.95 -19.11 -13.05
N THR A 253 -12.73 -19.09 -11.75
CA THR A 253 -13.46 -19.91 -10.78
C THR A 253 -14.32 -19.03 -9.90
N TYR A 254 -15.60 -19.39 -9.76
CA TYR A 254 -16.61 -18.65 -9.01
C TYR A 254 -17.11 -19.51 -7.87
N THR A 255 -16.99 -19.03 -6.65
CA THR A 255 -17.54 -19.70 -5.45
C THR A 255 -18.52 -18.76 -4.79
N LYS A 256 -19.77 -19.22 -4.62
CA LYS A 256 -20.81 -18.40 -3.96
C LYS A 256 -20.46 -18.14 -2.51
N VAL A 257 -20.70 -16.92 -2.06
CA VAL A 257 -20.44 -16.48 -0.69
C VAL A 257 -21.67 -15.80 -0.10
N GLU A 258 -22.00 -16.16 1.13
CA GLU A 258 -22.91 -15.40 1.99
C GLU A 258 -22.04 -14.60 2.95
N PRO A 259 -21.76 -13.33 2.66
CA PRO A 259 -20.80 -12.57 3.45
C PRO A 259 -21.39 -12.16 4.79
N VAL A 260 -20.52 -12.06 5.79
CA VAL A 260 -20.82 -11.28 6.98
C VAL A 260 -20.86 -9.81 6.62
N THR A 261 -21.86 -9.06 7.11
CA THR A 261 -22.07 -7.68 6.72
C THR A 261 -22.29 -6.75 7.91
N GLN A 262 -21.81 -5.50 7.82
CA GLN A 262 -22.10 -4.44 8.78
C GLN A 262 -21.77 -4.83 10.23
N VAL A 263 -20.57 -5.37 10.45
CA VAL A 263 -20.01 -5.58 11.78
C VAL A 263 -19.02 -4.47 12.07
N HIS A 264 -19.19 -3.78 13.20
CA HIS A 264 -18.35 -2.69 13.63
C HIS A 264 -17.72 -3.01 14.99
N VAL A 265 -16.37 -2.96 15.07
CA VAL A 265 -15.63 -3.17 16.32
C VAL A 265 -14.87 -1.89 16.64
N ARG A 266 -15.06 -1.37 17.85
CA ARG A 266 -14.48 -0.08 18.19
C ARG A 266 -14.05 0.10 19.65
N ASN A 267 -13.17 1.09 19.87
CA ASN A 267 -12.78 1.64 21.16
C ASN A 267 -12.22 0.57 22.13
N MET A 268 -11.19 -0.18 21.71
CA MET A 268 -10.58 -1.25 22.51
C MET A 268 -9.10 -0.93 22.80
N VAL A 269 -8.69 -1.10 24.04
CA VAL A 269 -7.27 -1.20 24.41
C VAL A 269 -6.94 -2.68 24.55
N PHE A 270 -6.19 -3.24 23.60
CA PHE A 270 -5.92 -4.67 23.52
C PHE A 270 -4.52 -5.03 23.97
N ILE A 271 -4.40 -5.98 24.89
CA ILE A 271 -3.14 -6.54 25.38
C ILE A 271 -3.14 -8.04 25.10
N GLY A 272 -2.40 -8.42 24.04
CA GLY A 272 -2.42 -9.79 23.52
C GLY A 272 -1.26 -10.68 23.96
N ALA A 273 -0.25 -10.13 24.63
CA ALA A 273 0.90 -10.91 25.08
C ALA A 273 0.67 -11.56 26.45
N ASP A 274 1.02 -12.84 26.55
CA ASP A 274 1.24 -13.48 27.84
C ASP A 274 2.76 -13.45 28.13
N ALA A 275 3.18 -12.48 28.98
CA ALA A 275 4.57 -12.29 29.29
C ALA A 275 5.18 -13.56 29.93
N GLY A 276 6.30 -14.03 29.36
CA GLY A 276 7.05 -15.17 29.87
C GLY A 276 6.69 -16.52 29.27
N VAL A 277 5.77 -16.60 28.33
CA VAL A 277 5.54 -17.82 27.55
C VAL A 277 6.47 -17.83 26.34
N LYS A 278 7.41 -18.76 26.30
CA LYS A 278 8.22 -19.03 25.13
C LYS A 278 7.48 -19.94 24.16
N ASP A 279 7.49 -19.58 22.90
CA ASP A 279 6.89 -20.37 21.86
C ASP A 279 7.96 -20.77 20.81
N PRO A 280 8.26 -22.03 20.65
CA PRO A 280 9.10 -22.50 19.57
C PRO A 280 8.34 -22.31 18.25
N TYR A 281 8.77 -21.36 17.44
CA TYR A 281 8.32 -21.18 16.07
C TYR A 281 9.30 -21.83 15.12
N VAL A 282 8.79 -22.70 14.27
CA VAL A 282 9.57 -23.27 13.15
C VAL A 282 9.15 -22.50 11.90
N ASP A 283 10.00 -21.62 11.42
CA ASP A 283 9.80 -21.06 10.10
C ASP A 283 10.03 -22.15 9.03
N GLY A 284 9.68 -21.86 7.78
CA GLY A 284 9.88 -22.80 6.67
C GLY A 284 11.35 -23.13 6.38
N SER A 285 12.32 -22.55 7.10
CA SER A 285 13.76 -22.87 7.01
C SER A 285 14.17 -24.04 7.89
N GLY A 286 13.28 -24.50 8.77
CA GLY A 286 13.53 -25.64 9.68
C GLY A 286 14.36 -25.30 10.91
N ALA A 287 14.70 -24.03 11.14
CA ALA A 287 15.35 -23.58 12.36
C ALA A 287 14.30 -23.21 13.41
N PRO A 288 14.32 -23.81 14.62
CA PRO A 288 13.45 -23.41 15.69
C PRO A 288 13.92 -22.08 16.27
N ASP A 289 13.10 -21.04 16.15
CA ASP A 289 13.31 -19.79 16.84
C ASP A 289 12.45 -19.76 18.10
N GLU A 290 13.08 -19.52 19.24
CA GLU A 290 12.37 -19.32 20.51
C GLU A 290 12.00 -17.83 20.66
N PHE A 291 10.70 -17.55 20.77
CA PHE A 291 10.20 -16.22 21.09
C PHE A 291 9.77 -16.13 22.55
N GLU A 292 10.14 -15.03 23.19
CA GLU A 292 9.77 -14.80 24.58
C GLU A 292 8.27 -14.52 24.78
N TYR A 293 7.54 -14.23 23.70
CA TYR A 293 6.15 -13.83 23.78
C TYR A 293 5.32 -14.50 22.69
N THR A 294 4.25 -15.15 23.14
CA THR A 294 3.14 -15.52 22.27
C THR A 294 2.04 -14.51 22.47
N GLY A 295 1.43 -14.06 21.40
CA GLY A 295 0.34 -13.10 21.50
C GLY A 295 -0.84 -13.50 20.64
N SER A 296 -2.03 -13.45 21.21
CA SER A 296 -3.25 -13.45 20.42
C SER A 296 -3.37 -12.13 19.67
N HIS A 297 -4.26 -12.08 18.69
CA HIS A 297 -4.62 -10.83 18.01
C HIS A 297 -6.14 -10.63 18.06
N PRO A 298 -6.62 -9.36 18.08
CA PRO A 298 -8.00 -9.11 18.47
C PRO A 298 -9.01 -9.42 17.38
N ILE A 299 -8.76 -9.06 16.11
CA ILE A 299 -9.83 -8.96 15.11
C ILE A 299 -9.41 -9.57 13.78
N ALA A 300 -10.25 -10.45 13.24
CA ALA A 300 -10.15 -10.91 11.87
C ALA A 300 -11.52 -10.90 11.17
N PHE A 301 -11.50 -10.62 9.88
CA PHE A 301 -12.65 -10.72 8.99
C PHE A 301 -12.31 -11.56 7.76
N GLU A 302 -13.21 -12.44 7.37
CA GLU A 302 -13.10 -13.17 6.11
C GLU A 302 -14.45 -13.23 5.40
N TYR A 303 -14.46 -13.01 4.10
CA TYR A 303 -15.69 -12.89 3.32
C TYR A 303 -16.67 -11.89 3.94
N ALA A 304 -16.19 -10.66 4.14
CA ALA A 304 -16.93 -9.64 4.88
C ALA A 304 -17.15 -8.37 4.04
N VAL A 305 -18.31 -7.75 4.22
CA VAL A 305 -18.72 -6.54 3.47
C VAL A 305 -19.16 -5.45 4.44
N ARG A 306 -18.60 -4.24 4.30
CA ARG A 306 -18.89 -3.09 5.16
C ARG A 306 -18.68 -3.40 6.65
N CYS A 307 -17.54 -4.06 6.95
CA CYS A 307 -17.14 -4.35 8.32
C CYS A 307 -16.00 -3.43 8.73
N ASP A 308 -16.27 -2.54 9.66
CA ASP A 308 -15.39 -1.43 10.04
C ASP A 308 -14.72 -1.67 11.40
N VAL A 309 -13.54 -1.08 11.57
CA VAL A 309 -12.80 -1.10 12.84
C VAL A 309 -12.31 0.30 13.15
N SER A 310 -12.49 0.75 14.39
CA SER A 310 -12.01 2.07 14.80
C SER A 310 -11.56 2.13 16.25
N GLY A 311 -10.53 2.94 16.54
CA GLY A 311 -10.09 3.17 17.92
C GLY A 311 -9.56 1.92 18.62
N ILE A 312 -8.84 1.05 17.91
CA ILE A 312 -8.19 -0.13 18.50
C ILE A 312 -6.73 0.21 18.79
N HIS A 313 -6.34 0.15 20.05
CA HIS A 313 -4.98 0.40 20.50
C HIS A 313 -4.38 -0.88 21.05
N ALA A 314 -3.43 -1.48 20.34
CA ALA A 314 -2.92 -2.81 20.64
C ALA A 314 -1.44 -2.82 21.03
N THR A 315 -1.11 -3.71 21.95
CA THR A 315 0.24 -4.10 22.32
C THR A 315 0.34 -5.61 22.45
N GLY A 316 1.54 -6.16 22.30
CA GLY A 316 1.77 -7.59 22.53
C GLY A 316 1.00 -8.53 21.58
N THR A 317 0.69 -8.08 20.37
CA THR A 317 0.06 -8.93 19.36
C THR A 317 1.10 -9.54 18.45
N TRP A 318 1.02 -10.84 18.21
CA TRP A 318 1.91 -11.52 17.27
C TRP A 318 1.48 -11.26 15.81
N TRP A 319 0.29 -11.73 15.44
CA TRP A 319 -0.31 -11.53 14.12
C TRP A 319 -0.92 -10.12 13.98
N PRO A 320 -1.32 -9.72 12.79
CA PRO A 320 -1.92 -8.41 12.58
C PRO A 320 -3.06 -8.11 13.55
N VAL A 321 -3.05 -6.91 14.12
CA VAL A 321 -4.14 -6.46 15.01
C VAL A 321 -5.48 -6.59 14.31
N ILE A 322 -5.52 -6.21 13.03
CA ILE A 322 -6.71 -6.30 12.18
C ILE A 322 -6.33 -7.03 10.90
N MET A 323 -6.88 -8.23 10.74
CA MET A 323 -6.61 -9.08 9.60
C MET A 323 -7.85 -9.23 8.72
N ARG A 324 -7.71 -9.02 7.42
CA ARG A 324 -8.81 -9.15 6.45
C ARG A 324 -8.41 -10.03 5.29
N ARG A 325 -9.31 -10.91 4.87
CA ARG A 325 -9.17 -11.71 3.65
C ARG A 325 -10.52 -11.77 2.91
N TRP A 326 -10.50 -11.51 1.59
CA TRP A 326 -11.73 -11.49 0.80
C TRP A 326 -12.78 -10.52 1.35
N CYS A 327 -12.35 -9.31 1.75
CA CYS A 327 -13.23 -8.29 2.31
C CYS A 327 -13.38 -7.11 1.34
N THR A 328 -14.54 -6.47 1.40
CA THR A 328 -14.80 -5.31 0.53
C THR A 328 -15.60 -4.23 1.23
N HIS A 329 -15.39 -2.96 0.84
CA HIS A 329 -16.07 -1.78 1.39
C HIS A 329 -15.88 -1.65 2.92
N PHE A 330 -14.65 -1.68 3.41
CA PHE A 330 -14.35 -1.58 4.84
C PHE A 330 -13.55 -0.34 5.18
N ARG A 331 -13.61 0.06 6.44
CA ARG A 331 -12.79 1.12 7.02
C ARG A 331 -12.01 0.63 8.22
N THR A 332 -10.80 1.18 8.38
CA THR A 332 -9.98 1.07 9.60
C THR A 332 -9.49 2.46 9.94
N THR A 333 -9.87 2.96 11.12
CA THR A 333 -9.56 4.34 11.50
C THR A 333 -9.12 4.45 12.95
N GLN A 334 -8.18 5.37 13.22
CA GLN A 334 -7.74 5.71 14.58
C GLN A 334 -7.22 4.50 15.37
N CYS A 335 -6.54 3.58 14.69
CA CYS A 335 -5.98 2.38 15.30
C CYS A 335 -4.49 2.52 15.51
N SER A 336 -3.92 1.82 16.50
CA SER A 336 -2.48 1.83 16.74
C SER A 336 -1.93 0.48 17.19
N LEU A 337 -0.66 0.23 16.84
CA LEU A 337 0.14 -0.88 17.33
C LEU A 337 1.46 -0.35 17.88
N LYS A 338 1.84 -0.78 19.09
CA LYS A 338 3.12 -0.43 19.69
C LYS A 338 3.85 -1.67 20.17
N ASN A 339 5.15 -1.72 19.90
CA ASN A 339 6.07 -2.73 20.44
C ASN A 339 5.53 -4.16 20.31
N PRO A 340 5.26 -4.66 19.10
CA PRO A 340 4.90 -6.07 18.94
C PRO A 340 6.06 -6.97 19.38
N PRO A 341 5.81 -8.24 19.76
CA PRO A 341 6.85 -9.16 20.24
C PRO A 341 7.96 -9.42 19.23
N THR A 342 7.67 -9.33 17.93
CA THR A 342 8.65 -9.49 16.87
C THR A 342 8.24 -8.73 15.60
N VAL A 343 9.25 -8.41 14.78
CA VAL A 343 9.10 -7.79 13.45
C VAL A 343 9.75 -8.61 12.33
N PHE A 344 10.29 -9.78 12.65
CA PHE A 344 11.14 -10.55 11.71
C PHE A 344 10.38 -11.52 10.81
N TYR A 345 9.13 -11.86 11.12
CA TYR A 345 8.34 -12.84 10.38
C TYR A 345 7.23 -12.21 9.55
N GLY A 346 6.94 -12.82 8.40
CA GLY A 346 5.80 -12.45 7.57
C GLY A 346 4.48 -12.60 8.34
N GLY A 347 3.70 -11.52 8.43
CA GLY A 347 2.48 -11.45 9.22
C GLY A 347 2.67 -11.01 10.67
N ALA A 348 3.87 -11.13 11.24
CA ALA A 348 4.12 -10.73 12.62
C ALA A 348 4.41 -9.23 12.75
N GLY A 349 3.84 -8.59 13.78
CA GLY A 349 4.07 -7.18 14.07
C GLY A 349 3.38 -6.21 13.12
N TYR A 350 2.21 -6.56 12.58
CA TYR A 350 1.44 -5.70 11.69
C TYR A 350 0.26 -5.05 12.45
N LEU A 351 -0.04 -3.79 12.14
CA LEU A 351 -1.30 -3.20 12.57
C LEU A 351 -2.46 -3.73 11.70
N THR A 352 -2.32 -3.61 10.38
CA THR A 352 -3.36 -4.10 9.47
C THR A 352 -2.77 -4.93 8.32
N GLN A 353 -3.48 -6.00 7.95
CA GLN A 353 -3.20 -6.78 6.75
C GLN A 353 -4.49 -7.02 5.95
N GLN A 354 -4.43 -6.74 4.66
CA GLN A 354 -5.53 -6.92 3.72
C GLN A 354 -5.09 -7.84 2.59
N ILE A 355 -5.70 -9.04 2.53
CA ILE A 355 -5.40 -10.04 1.50
C ILE A 355 -6.62 -10.22 0.59
N TYR A 356 -6.45 -10.02 -0.72
CA TYR A 356 -7.55 -10.13 -1.72
C TYR A 356 -8.70 -9.16 -1.47
N CYS A 357 -8.42 -8.02 -0.82
CA CYS A 357 -9.43 -7.05 -0.43
C CYS A 357 -9.71 -6.02 -1.53
N LEU A 358 -10.89 -5.38 -1.43
CA LEU A 358 -11.39 -4.43 -2.42
C LEU A 358 -12.07 -3.25 -1.74
N TYR A 359 -11.88 -2.02 -2.26
CA TYR A 359 -12.52 -0.80 -1.76
C TYR A 359 -12.32 -0.56 -0.25
N GLY A 360 -11.08 -0.74 0.22
CA GLY A 360 -10.70 -0.49 1.61
C GLY A 360 -10.26 0.94 1.86
N HIS A 361 -10.52 1.44 3.05
CA HIS A 361 -10.06 2.74 3.52
C HIS A 361 -9.39 2.60 4.90
N ILE A 362 -8.11 2.94 4.98
CA ILE A 362 -7.30 2.94 6.20
C ILE A 362 -6.87 4.37 6.46
N ALA A 363 -7.24 4.94 7.63
CA ALA A 363 -6.97 6.34 7.92
C ALA A 363 -6.62 6.61 9.39
N ASP A 364 -5.84 7.66 9.64
CA ASP A 364 -5.51 8.16 10.98
C ASP A 364 -4.91 7.09 11.91
N CYS A 365 -4.12 6.18 11.36
CA CYS A 365 -3.54 5.07 12.10
C CYS A 365 -2.06 5.30 12.41
N LEU A 366 -1.58 4.70 13.51
CA LEU A 366 -0.22 4.84 14.00
C LEU A 366 0.42 3.47 14.24
N SER A 367 1.72 3.34 13.93
CA SER A 367 2.51 2.21 14.39
C SER A 367 3.86 2.65 14.94
N SER A 368 4.33 1.98 15.99
CA SER A 368 5.62 2.28 16.60
C SER A 368 6.37 0.99 16.89
N ASN A 369 7.63 0.90 16.47
CA ASN A 369 8.48 -0.29 16.55
C ASN A 369 7.80 -1.54 15.94
N ALA A 370 6.96 -1.34 14.93
CA ALA A 370 6.21 -2.38 14.25
C ALA A 370 6.80 -2.69 12.87
N ARG A 371 6.52 -3.87 12.35
CA ARG A 371 6.98 -4.24 11.01
C ARG A 371 6.18 -3.52 9.93
N HIS A 372 4.84 -3.61 9.99
CA HIS A 372 3.97 -2.89 9.05
C HIS A 372 2.81 -2.20 9.78
N LEU A 373 2.56 -0.96 9.43
CA LEU A 373 1.29 -0.32 9.71
C LEU A 373 0.22 -0.88 8.80
N ASN A 374 0.53 -0.99 7.51
CA ASN A 374 -0.41 -1.45 6.51
C ASN A 374 0.26 -2.37 5.48
N ASP A 375 -0.33 -3.53 5.26
CA ASP A 375 0.04 -4.48 4.22
C ASP A 375 -1.17 -4.72 3.29
N LEU A 376 -0.98 -4.44 2.00
CA LEU A 376 -1.97 -4.67 0.95
C LEU A 376 -1.47 -5.78 0.01
N THR A 377 -1.87 -7.03 0.27
CA THR A 377 -1.53 -8.18 -0.57
C THR A 377 -2.65 -8.48 -1.55
N ALA A 378 -2.37 -8.50 -2.84
CA ALA A 378 -3.34 -8.76 -3.91
C ALA A 378 -4.64 -7.94 -3.76
N SER A 379 -4.57 -6.74 -3.18
CA SER A 379 -5.71 -5.87 -2.92
C SER A 379 -5.86 -4.81 -4.01
N ALA A 380 -7.04 -4.22 -4.14
CA ALA A 380 -7.30 -3.20 -5.15
C ALA A 380 -8.26 -2.11 -4.68
N HIS A 381 -8.20 -0.93 -5.32
CA HIS A 381 -9.05 0.23 -5.04
C HIS A 381 -9.06 0.59 -3.54
N CYS A 382 -7.88 0.55 -2.89
CA CYS A 382 -7.74 0.89 -1.48
C CYS A 382 -7.08 2.26 -1.32
N LEU A 383 -7.54 3.00 -0.30
CA LEU A 383 -6.99 4.27 0.13
C LEU A 383 -6.32 4.11 1.50
N VAL A 384 -5.08 4.58 1.62
CA VAL A 384 -4.35 4.70 2.89
C VAL A 384 -3.98 6.16 3.07
N GLU A 385 -4.53 6.81 4.12
CA GLU A 385 -4.30 8.22 4.30
C GLU A 385 -4.03 8.62 5.76
N ASN A 386 -3.21 9.66 5.93
CA ASN A 386 -2.90 10.26 7.22
C ASN A 386 -2.43 9.23 8.27
N CYS A 387 -1.63 8.25 7.85
CA CYS A 387 -1.09 7.20 8.69
C CYS A 387 0.41 7.41 8.92
N HIS A 388 0.89 7.09 10.12
CA HIS A 388 2.28 7.34 10.50
C HIS A 388 2.93 6.11 11.15
N GLY A 389 4.03 5.65 10.57
CA GLY A 389 4.81 4.53 11.08
C GLY A 389 6.29 4.90 11.25
N ASP A 390 6.91 4.42 12.33
CA ASP A 390 8.31 4.71 12.69
C ASP A 390 9.22 3.48 12.63
N GLY A 391 8.80 2.40 12.01
CA GLY A 391 9.52 1.12 11.99
C GLY A 391 10.83 1.08 11.21
N ASP A 392 11.23 2.14 10.52
CA ASP A 392 12.39 2.20 9.63
C ASP A 392 13.69 1.72 10.28
N ASP A 393 13.93 2.08 11.56
CA ASP A 393 15.15 1.74 12.29
C ASP A 393 15.18 0.31 12.85
N THR A 394 14.03 -0.36 12.89
CA THR A 394 13.87 -1.71 13.44
C THR A 394 13.71 -2.82 12.40
N GLY A 395 13.81 -2.49 11.13
CA GLY A 395 13.61 -3.45 10.04
C GLY A 395 12.19 -3.51 9.52
N GLY A 396 11.35 -2.57 9.94
CA GLY A 396 9.97 -2.49 9.51
C GLY A 396 9.76 -1.56 8.32
N ASN A 397 8.89 -1.96 7.42
CA ASN A 397 8.35 -1.13 6.35
C ASN A 397 6.92 -0.76 6.74
N PRO A 398 6.66 0.43 7.32
CA PRO A 398 5.31 0.80 7.73
C PRO A 398 4.25 0.57 6.66
N PHE A 399 4.59 0.78 5.39
CA PHE A 399 3.68 0.56 4.27
C PHE A 399 4.28 -0.44 3.29
N THR A 400 3.54 -1.49 2.96
CA THR A 400 4.01 -2.50 2.00
C THR A 400 2.92 -3.03 1.10
N THR A 401 3.33 -3.45 -0.10
CA THR A 401 2.59 -4.33 -1.00
C THR A 401 3.53 -5.39 -1.57
N HIS A 402 2.98 -6.47 -2.10
CA HIS A 402 3.80 -7.62 -2.48
C HIS A 402 4.01 -7.81 -3.99
N GLY A 403 3.37 -7.04 -4.85
CA GLY A 403 3.43 -7.25 -6.30
C GLY A 403 2.58 -8.42 -6.79
N GLN A 404 1.61 -8.84 -5.98
CA GLN A 404 0.66 -9.89 -6.30
C GLN A 404 -0.54 -9.31 -7.07
N TYR A 405 -0.23 -8.57 -8.12
CA TYR A 405 -1.21 -7.93 -9.02
C TYR A 405 -2.12 -6.91 -8.32
N GLU A 406 -1.59 -6.20 -7.30
CA GLU A 406 -2.28 -5.05 -6.72
C GLU A 406 -2.49 -3.97 -7.81
N HIS A 407 -3.62 -3.28 -7.70
CA HIS A 407 -3.90 -2.18 -8.62
C HIS A 407 -4.81 -1.12 -8.01
N ASP A 408 -4.75 0.09 -8.57
CA ASP A 408 -5.58 1.21 -8.16
C ASP A 408 -5.47 1.51 -6.65
N LEU A 409 -4.24 1.52 -6.12
CA LEU A 409 -3.96 1.86 -4.74
C LEU A 409 -3.55 3.33 -4.62
N THR A 410 -4.01 3.98 -3.56
CA THR A 410 -3.68 5.37 -3.27
C THR A 410 -3.17 5.53 -1.84
N PHE A 411 -2.02 6.18 -1.69
CA PHE A 411 -1.40 6.54 -0.41
C PHE A 411 -1.30 8.07 -0.34
N VAL A 412 -1.89 8.71 0.69
CA VAL A 412 -1.93 10.17 0.79
C VAL A 412 -1.60 10.65 2.20
N GLY A 413 -0.67 11.60 2.34
CA GLY A 413 -0.42 12.28 3.61
C GLY A 413 0.23 11.39 4.67
N ASN A 414 0.86 10.28 4.29
CA ASN A 414 1.44 9.33 5.22
C ASN A 414 2.91 9.65 5.52
N SER A 415 3.46 9.05 6.59
CA SER A 415 4.89 9.07 6.86
C SER A 415 5.40 7.69 7.30
N GLY A 416 6.61 7.37 6.86
CA GLY A 416 7.30 6.09 7.09
C GLY A 416 7.73 5.44 5.78
N LEU A 417 8.69 4.52 5.86
CA LEU A 417 9.21 3.79 4.71
C LEU A 417 8.08 3.09 3.96
N LEU A 418 8.13 3.19 2.64
CA LEU A 418 7.13 2.60 1.77
C LEU A 418 7.81 1.68 0.75
N ASP A 419 7.42 0.43 0.79
CA ASP A 419 7.91 -0.66 -0.04
C ASP A 419 6.77 -1.19 -0.92
N ILE A 420 6.86 -0.97 -2.22
CA ILE A 420 5.81 -1.32 -3.16
C ILE A 420 6.25 -2.46 -4.06
N ALA A 421 5.39 -3.46 -4.17
CA ALA A 421 5.57 -4.60 -5.07
C ALA A 421 6.92 -5.31 -4.86
N ASN A 422 7.28 -5.60 -3.60
CA ASN A 422 8.56 -6.16 -3.20
C ASN A 422 8.49 -7.63 -2.76
N SER A 423 7.58 -8.41 -3.27
CA SER A 423 7.58 -9.85 -2.99
C SER A 423 8.32 -10.63 -4.07
N GLY A 424 8.76 -11.82 -3.73
CA GLY A 424 9.39 -12.70 -4.70
C GLY A 424 8.39 -13.26 -5.72
N SER A 425 8.91 -13.82 -6.81
CA SER A 425 8.13 -14.39 -7.92
C SER A 425 7.15 -15.51 -7.53
N LEU A 426 7.25 -16.03 -6.31
CA LEU A 426 6.32 -17.03 -5.80
C LEU A 426 4.89 -16.48 -5.66
N TRP A 427 4.76 -15.21 -5.28
CA TRP A 427 3.49 -14.54 -5.00
C TRP A 427 2.99 -13.70 -6.17
N GLY A 428 3.90 -12.96 -6.81
CA GLY A 428 3.59 -12.12 -7.93
C GLY A 428 4.74 -11.21 -8.34
N THR A 429 4.64 -10.65 -9.52
CA THR A 429 5.71 -9.87 -10.15
C THR A 429 5.27 -8.50 -10.64
N SER A 430 4.03 -8.10 -10.39
CA SER A 430 3.48 -6.90 -11.01
C SER A 430 2.46 -6.19 -10.11
N ALA A 431 2.44 -4.87 -10.24
CA ALA A 431 1.39 -3.99 -9.73
C ALA A 431 1.04 -2.94 -10.78
N LYS A 432 -0.09 -2.24 -10.63
CA LYS A 432 -0.56 -1.28 -11.64
C LYS A 432 -1.34 -0.12 -11.03
N ARG A 433 -1.19 1.09 -11.60
CA ARG A 433 -1.92 2.31 -11.21
C ARG A 433 -1.84 2.61 -9.71
N ILE A 434 -0.59 2.74 -9.24
CA ILE A 434 -0.30 3.11 -7.85
C ILE A 434 -0.08 4.62 -7.77
N THR A 435 -0.73 5.28 -6.83
CA THR A 435 -0.59 6.72 -6.59
C THR A 435 -0.14 6.99 -5.17
N ILE A 436 0.94 7.78 -5.01
CA ILE A 436 1.49 8.18 -3.71
C ILE A 436 1.61 9.70 -3.70
N ARG A 437 0.99 10.35 -2.71
CA ARG A 437 0.97 11.81 -2.60
C ARG A 437 1.30 12.28 -1.21
N LYS A 438 2.05 13.40 -1.09
CA LYS A 438 2.35 14.07 0.19
C LYS A 438 2.90 13.11 1.24
N HIS A 439 3.85 12.28 0.85
CA HIS A 439 4.42 11.25 1.71
C HIS A 439 5.86 11.60 2.11
N ARG A 440 6.22 11.37 3.36
CA ARG A 440 7.58 11.54 3.87
C ARG A 440 8.13 10.18 4.29
N MET A 441 9.33 9.85 3.81
CA MET A 441 9.94 8.54 4.07
C MET A 441 11.47 8.62 4.05
N SER A 442 12.12 7.60 4.57
CA SER A 442 13.58 7.44 4.50
C SER A 442 14.01 6.74 3.22
N TRP A 443 13.17 5.89 2.67
CA TRP A 443 13.42 5.12 1.46
C TRP A 443 12.11 4.82 0.73
N PHE A 444 12.11 4.97 -0.58
CA PHE A 444 11.06 4.47 -1.46
C PHE A 444 11.58 3.30 -2.27
N VAL A 445 10.92 2.15 -2.17
CA VAL A 445 11.34 0.92 -2.85
C VAL A 445 10.23 0.40 -3.74
N ALA A 446 10.56 0.17 -5.00
CA ALA A 446 9.73 -0.58 -5.94
C ALA A 446 10.64 -1.54 -6.72
N LEU A 447 10.83 -2.76 -6.24
CA LEU A 447 11.73 -3.75 -6.84
C LEU A 447 11.08 -4.51 -7.99
N THR A 448 9.79 -4.81 -7.89
CA THR A 448 9.06 -5.46 -8.96
C THR A 448 8.41 -4.44 -9.91
N LYS A 449 7.91 -4.91 -11.02
CA LYS A 449 7.39 -4.06 -12.08
C LYS A 449 6.08 -3.39 -11.68
N ILE A 450 6.03 -2.07 -11.80
CA ILE A 450 4.80 -1.28 -11.66
C ILE A 450 4.48 -0.64 -13.01
N THR A 451 3.25 -0.77 -13.47
CA THR A 451 2.74 -0.01 -14.62
C THR A 451 1.90 1.16 -14.09
N ASP A 452 2.17 2.38 -14.57
CA ASP A 452 1.49 3.62 -14.17
C ASP A 452 1.68 3.95 -12.67
N LEU A 453 2.90 4.26 -12.28
CA LEU A 453 3.25 4.76 -10.95
C LEU A 453 3.26 6.30 -10.94
N THR A 454 2.54 6.89 -9.99
CA THR A 454 2.54 8.33 -9.73
C THR A 454 3.04 8.63 -8.33
N LEU A 455 4.09 9.46 -8.22
CA LEU A 455 4.55 10.04 -6.97
C LEU A 455 4.45 11.57 -7.08
N GLU A 456 3.70 12.20 -6.17
CA GLU A 456 3.46 13.63 -6.17
C GLU A 456 3.72 14.21 -4.76
N ASP A 457 4.63 15.21 -4.68
CA ASP A 457 5.01 15.85 -3.42
C ASP A 457 5.51 14.82 -2.38
N VAL A 458 6.42 13.94 -2.83
CA VAL A 458 7.01 12.88 -2.01
C VAL A 458 8.43 13.27 -1.63
N HIS A 459 8.74 13.17 -0.33
CA HIS A 459 10.04 13.57 0.21
C HIS A 459 10.75 12.36 0.82
N VAL A 460 11.89 11.99 0.23
CA VAL A 460 12.75 10.91 0.72
C VAL A 460 13.99 11.52 1.36
N THR A 461 14.20 11.24 2.64
CA THR A 461 15.31 11.80 3.43
C THR A 461 16.28 10.71 3.85
N ALA A 462 17.58 10.99 3.83
CA ALA A 462 18.64 10.06 4.22
C ALA A 462 18.67 9.83 5.75
N ARG A 463 17.74 9.05 6.28
CA ARG A 463 17.62 8.78 7.74
C ARG A 463 17.38 7.31 8.10
N SER A 464 17.31 6.42 7.13
CA SER A 464 17.12 4.99 7.40
C SER A 464 18.43 4.27 7.60
N THR A 465 18.48 3.32 8.51
CA THR A 465 19.60 2.38 8.64
C THR A 465 19.64 1.40 7.46
N PHE A 466 18.52 1.16 6.77
CA PHE A 466 18.43 0.33 5.57
C PHE A 466 18.98 0.99 4.33
N ASP A 467 18.69 2.28 4.15
CA ASP A 467 19.22 3.08 3.06
C ASP A 467 19.58 4.49 3.55
N PRO A 468 20.81 4.67 4.01
CA PRO A 468 21.29 5.98 4.43
C PRO A 468 21.37 6.97 3.28
N GLY A 469 21.26 6.50 2.03
CA GLY A 469 21.33 7.33 0.83
C GLY A 469 20.05 8.11 0.50
N GLY A 470 18.93 7.82 1.13
CA GLY A 470 17.65 8.49 0.82
C GLY A 470 17.20 8.25 -0.62
N THR A 471 17.08 7.00 -1.02
CA THR A 471 16.89 6.60 -2.42
C THR A 471 15.42 6.54 -2.83
N PHE A 472 15.12 7.08 -4.01
CA PHE A 472 13.99 6.64 -4.83
C PHE A 472 14.42 5.45 -5.69
N GLN A 473 14.07 4.24 -5.28
CA GLN A 473 14.27 3.05 -6.09
C GLN A 473 12.99 2.71 -6.85
N VAL A 474 12.94 3.10 -8.11
CA VAL A 474 11.75 3.03 -8.93
C VAL A 474 11.87 1.98 -10.01
N ASN A 475 10.90 1.08 -10.08
CA ASN A 475 10.80 0.04 -11.08
C ASN A 475 9.45 0.18 -11.82
N ALA A 476 9.29 1.23 -12.63
CA ALA A 476 8.01 1.59 -13.22
C ALA A 476 8.09 1.98 -14.70
N ASP A 477 7.05 1.60 -15.44
CA ASP A 477 6.73 2.09 -16.77
C ASP A 477 5.47 2.95 -16.70
N GLY A 478 5.44 4.10 -17.38
CA GLY A 478 4.43 5.13 -17.17
C GLY A 478 4.65 5.91 -15.87
N LEU A 479 5.95 6.10 -15.51
CA LEU A 479 6.38 6.79 -14.30
C LEU A 479 6.05 8.28 -14.35
N GLN A 480 5.42 8.79 -13.29
CA GLN A 480 5.20 10.21 -13.06
C GLN A 480 5.72 10.61 -11.68
N LEU A 481 6.87 11.30 -11.63
CA LEU A 481 7.35 11.98 -10.41
C LEU A 481 7.10 13.47 -10.56
N ARG A 482 6.44 14.10 -9.58
CA ARG A 482 6.15 15.54 -9.59
C ARG A 482 6.41 16.18 -8.24
N GLY A 483 7.21 17.24 -8.20
CA GLY A 483 7.49 17.98 -6.97
C GLY A 483 8.19 17.16 -5.89
N CYS A 484 8.88 16.07 -6.26
CA CYS A 484 9.51 15.17 -5.32
C CYS A 484 10.92 15.64 -4.94
N THR A 485 11.36 15.34 -3.73
CA THR A 485 12.74 15.59 -3.28
C THR A 485 13.37 14.34 -2.70
N GLY A 486 14.64 14.12 -3.02
CA GLY A 486 15.39 12.96 -2.52
C GLY A 486 16.87 13.13 -2.69
N VAL A 487 17.64 12.19 -2.15
CA VAL A 487 19.09 12.17 -2.32
C VAL A 487 19.44 11.44 -3.61
N THR A 488 19.05 10.21 -3.75
CA THR A 488 19.39 9.37 -4.90
C THR A 488 18.15 8.95 -5.68
N LEU A 489 18.25 8.97 -7.00
CA LEU A 489 17.24 8.42 -7.90
C LEU A 489 17.82 7.20 -8.62
N ASN A 490 17.20 6.05 -8.43
CA ASN A 490 17.51 4.83 -9.17
C ASN A 490 16.27 4.36 -9.93
N ILE A 491 16.35 4.36 -11.25
CA ILE A 491 15.27 3.90 -12.13
C ILE A 491 15.68 2.57 -12.75
N GLY A 492 14.89 1.53 -12.49
CA GLY A 492 15.12 0.21 -13.04
C GLY A 492 14.57 0.02 -14.45
N ARG A 493 15.05 -1.02 -15.14
CA ARG A 493 14.56 -1.44 -16.46
C ARG A 493 13.07 -1.72 -16.47
N ARG A 494 12.41 -1.33 -17.55
CA ARG A 494 11.01 -1.66 -17.85
C ARG A 494 10.87 -2.15 -19.28
N SER A 495 10.13 -3.21 -19.43
CA SER A 495 9.62 -3.63 -20.71
C SER A 495 8.32 -2.88 -20.97
N GLY A 496 8.43 -1.72 -21.62
CA GLY A 496 7.34 -0.77 -21.80
C GLY A 496 6.00 -1.37 -22.18
N ARG A 497 4.99 -1.03 -21.40
CA ARG A 497 3.60 -1.47 -21.58
C ARG A 497 2.60 -0.35 -21.34
N SER A 498 3.06 0.78 -20.80
CA SER A 498 2.22 1.94 -20.54
C SER A 498 2.17 2.84 -21.76
N SER A 499 1.01 3.40 -22.03
CA SER A 499 0.83 4.51 -22.98
C SER A 499 1.23 5.86 -22.38
N ARG A 500 1.44 5.93 -21.06
CA ARG A 500 1.86 7.16 -20.37
C ARG A 500 3.38 7.36 -20.53
N PRO A 501 3.83 8.60 -20.81
CA PRO A 501 5.26 8.88 -20.83
C PRO A 501 5.89 8.75 -19.44
N ASN A 502 7.20 8.42 -19.39
CA ASN A 502 7.98 8.47 -18.16
C ASN A 502 8.47 9.90 -17.96
N LEU A 503 7.91 10.59 -16.96
CA LEU A 503 8.16 12.00 -16.70
C LEU A 503 8.57 12.22 -15.24
N VAL A 504 9.70 12.89 -15.04
CA VAL A 504 10.16 13.41 -13.75
C VAL A 504 10.14 14.93 -13.88
N SER A 505 9.27 15.62 -13.14
CA SER A 505 9.08 17.05 -13.26
C SER A 505 9.13 17.77 -11.92
N ASP A 506 9.74 18.95 -11.90
CA ASP A 506 9.79 19.83 -10.74
C ASP A 506 10.42 19.15 -9.50
N CYS A 507 11.32 18.19 -9.72
CA CYS A 507 11.94 17.38 -8.68
C CYS A 507 13.36 17.87 -8.35
N SER A 508 13.84 17.55 -7.15
CA SER A 508 15.19 17.88 -6.70
C SER A 508 15.90 16.66 -6.13
N PHE A 509 17.11 16.39 -6.65
CA PHE A 509 17.96 15.28 -6.22
C PHE A 509 19.37 15.77 -5.90
N ALA A 510 19.95 15.26 -4.80
CA ALA A 510 21.28 15.57 -4.32
C ALA A 510 22.11 14.29 -4.15
N ALA A 511 22.26 13.54 -5.23
CA ALA A 511 22.94 12.25 -5.20
C ALA A 511 24.44 12.36 -4.99
N PRO A 512 25.08 11.37 -4.36
CA PRO A 512 26.52 11.28 -4.27
C PRO A 512 27.18 11.22 -5.65
N PRO A 513 28.41 11.68 -5.78
CA PRO A 513 29.19 11.49 -7.01
C PRO A 513 29.28 10.01 -7.40
N GLY A 514 29.28 9.75 -8.71
CA GLY A 514 29.37 8.39 -9.24
C GLY A 514 28.07 7.56 -9.20
N THR A 515 26.95 8.15 -8.86
CA THR A 515 25.64 7.46 -8.84
C THR A 515 25.29 6.90 -10.22
N THR A 516 24.87 5.62 -10.26
CA THR A 516 24.31 5.00 -11.47
C THR A 516 22.80 5.09 -11.47
N ILE A 517 22.24 5.77 -12.46
CA ILE A 517 20.81 5.80 -12.72
C ILE A 517 20.49 4.65 -13.68
N GLY A 518 19.66 3.71 -13.22
CA GLY A 518 19.40 2.45 -13.93
C GLY A 518 20.41 1.35 -13.59
N GLN A 519 20.29 0.73 -12.41
CA GLN A 519 21.06 -0.49 -12.07
C GLN A 519 20.83 -1.59 -13.11
N THR A 520 19.61 -1.72 -13.60
CA THR A 520 19.29 -2.46 -14.84
C THR A 520 19.06 -1.44 -15.97
N PRO A 521 19.47 -1.72 -17.22
CA PRO A 521 19.32 -0.77 -18.31
C PRO A 521 17.88 -0.30 -18.49
N ILE A 522 17.68 1.02 -18.55
CA ILE A 522 16.38 1.64 -18.87
C ILE A 522 16.19 1.55 -20.38
N ASP A 523 15.13 0.94 -20.86
CA ASP A 523 14.85 0.72 -22.29
C ASP A 523 13.66 1.53 -22.82
N VAL A 524 13.07 2.39 -22.00
CA VAL A 524 11.95 3.28 -22.36
C VAL A 524 12.39 4.74 -22.35
N PRO A 525 11.73 5.63 -23.11
CA PRO A 525 12.00 7.07 -23.04
C PRO A 525 11.80 7.63 -21.62
N LEU A 526 12.70 8.52 -21.20
CA LEU A 526 12.66 9.18 -19.90
C LEU A 526 12.85 10.69 -20.07
N THR A 527 11.93 11.49 -19.56
CA THR A 527 12.01 12.95 -19.59
C THR A 527 12.15 13.51 -18.19
N PHE A 528 13.16 14.36 -18.00
CA PHE A 528 13.32 15.24 -16.84
C PHE A 528 12.93 16.66 -17.24
N ARG A 529 12.00 17.28 -16.52
CA ARG A 529 11.51 18.64 -16.80
C ARG A 529 11.62 19.52 -15.57
N ARG A 530 12.29 20.64 -15.67
CA ARG A 530 12.50 21.61 -14.56
C ARG A 530 13.01 20.94 -13.28
N CYS A 531 13.86 19.93 -13.43
CA CYS A 531 14.47 19.24 -12.31
C CYS A 531 15.79 19.91 -11.89
N THR A 532 16.10 19.81 -10.60
CA THR A 532 17.40 20.23 -10.05
C THR A 532 18.20 19.01 -9.62
N PHE A 533 19.43 18.89 -10.14
CA PHE A 533 20.39 17.87 -9.76
C PHE A 533 21.61 18.54 -9.15
N SER A 534 21.96 18.16 -7.92
CA SER A 534 23.15 18.65 -7.22
C SER A 534 24.11 17.51 -6.94
N GLY A 535 25.43 17.75 -7.04
CA GLY A 535 26.44 16.71 -6.89
C GLY A 535 26.46 15.69 -8.02
N ALA A 536 26.08 16.10 -9.23
CA ALA A 536 25.92 15.21 -10.39
C ALA A 536 27.23 14.69 -10.99
N ASP A 537 28.34 14.83 -10.29
CA ASP A 537 29.66 14.45 -10.74
C ASP A 537 29.78 12.93 -10.96
N GLY A 538 30.21 12.54 -12.14
CA GLY A 538 30.47 11.15 -12.48
C GLY A 538 29.23 10.26 -12.53
N TRP A 539 28.04 10.82 -12.60
CA TRP A 539 26.83 10.02 -12.76
C TRP A 539 26.87 9.20 -14.04
N VAL A 540 26.29 8.02 -14.01
CA VAL A 540 26.19 7.12 -15.15
C VAL A 540 24.73 6.83 -15.45
N PHE A 541 24.28 7.21 -16.65
CA PHE A 541 22.98 6.77 -17.17
C PHE A 541 23.15 5.45 -17.92
N ASN A 542 22.66 4.37 -17.32
CA ASN A 542 22.62 3.06 -17.95
C ASN A 542 21.26 2.88 -18.65
N SER A 543 21.12 3.51 -19.80
CA SER A 543 19.87 3.54 -20.55
C SER A 543 20.12 3.20 -22.02
N SER A 544 19.19 2.51 -22.65
CA SER A 544 19.13 2.32 -24.11
C SER A 544 17.98 3.09 -24.75
N GLY A 545 17.01 3.56 -23.96
CA GLY A 545 15.97 4.50 -24.38
C GLY A 545 16.49 5.94 -24.39
N PRO A 546 15.83 6.85 -25.10
CA PRO A 546 16.19 8.26 -25.12
C PRO A 546 15.99 8.93 -23.75
N VAL A 547 16.90 9.85 -23.39
CA VAL A 547 16.84 10.66 -22.17
C VAL A 547 16.74 12.12 -22.55
N HIS A 548 15.68 12.79 -22.10
CA HIS A 548 15.41 14.19 -22.37
C HIS A 548 15.56 15.03 -21.10
N PHE A 549 16.25 16.17 -21.19
CA PHE A 549 16.34 17.18 -20.15
C PHE A 549 15.72 18.48 -20.68
N GLU A 550 14.64 18.92 -20.07
CA GLU A 550 13.92 20.14 -20.41
C GLU A 550 14.01 21.14 -19.25
N ASP A 551 14.66 22.27 -19.45
CA ASP A 551 14.84 23.35 -18.48
C ASP A 551 15.39 22.89 -17.12
N CYS A 552 16.28 21.90 -17.11
CA CYS A 552 16.86 21.35 -15.89
C CYS A 552 18.05 22.18 -15.40
N ILE A 553 18.27 22.16 -14.08
CA ILE A 553 19.46 22.72 -13.43
C ILE A 553 20.32 21.56 -12.95
N VAL A 554 21.52 21.44 -13.51
CA VAL A 554 22.48 20.38 -13.18
C VAL A 554 23.76 21.02 -12.65
N ARG A 555 24.20 20.61 -11.46
CA ARG A 555 25.37 21.16 -10.78
C ARG A 555 26.31 20.06 -10.37
N GLY A 556 27.58 20.17 -10.79
CA GLY A 556 28.69 19.39 -10.28
C GLY A 556 29.50 20.16 -9.23
N THR A 557 30.40 19.47 -8.57
CA THR A 557 31.31 20.00 -7.56
C THR A 557 32.77 19.65 -7.86
N ALA A 558 33.01 18.54 -8.54
CA ALA A 558 34.33 18.02 -8.87
C ALA A 558 34.62 17.98 -10.40
N GLY A 559 33.69 18.39 -11.24
CA GLY A 559 33.82 18.46 -12.68
C GLY A 559 33.83 17.12 -13.42
N ALA A 560 33.55 16.01 -12.77
CA ALA A 560 33.46 14.73 -13.43
C ALA A 560 32.19 14.66 -14.31
N PRO A 561 32.28 14.19 -15.58
CA PRO A 561 31.16 14.23 -16.49
C PRO A 561 30.07 13.24 -16.13
N ILE A 562 28.84 13.60 -16.46
CA ILE A 562 27.72 12.61 -16.51
C ILE A 562 27.93 11.76 -17.77
N THR A 563 27.97 10.44 -17.60
CA THR A 563 28.22 9.50 -18.68
C THR A 563 26.94 8.85 -19.20
N PHE A 564 26.71 8.92 -20.50
CA PHE A 564 25.61 8.19 -21.18
C PHE A 564 26.21 7.07 -22.03
N LYS A 565 25.90 5.83 -21.69
CA LYS A 565 26.51 4.66 -22.36
C LYS A 565 25.87 4.34 -23.70
N ASN A 566 24.55 4.32 -23.77
CA ASN A 566 23.81 3.83 -24.93
C ASN A 566 22.59 4.69 -25.29
N SER A 567 22.34 5.79 -24.57
CA SER A 567 21.14 6.60 -24.76
C SER A 567 21.33 7.67 -25.82
N ASP A 568 20.31 7.94 -26.60
CA ASP A 568 20.15 9.24 -27.22
C ASP A 568 19.85 10.28 -26.13
N VAL A 569 20.42 11.46 -26.24
CA VAL A 569 20.31 12.55 -25.27
C VAL A 569 19.80 13.81 -25.94
N VAL A 570 18.77 14.40 -25.37
CA VAL A 570 18.20 15.67 -25.80
C VAL A 570 18.20 16.65 -24.62
N ILE A 571 18.83 17.81 -24.81
CA ILE A 571 18.86 18.89 -23.82
C ILE A 571 18.25 20.14 -24.46
N THR A 572 17.17 20.61 -23.87
CA THR A 572 16.45 21.80 -24.29
C THR A 572 16.35 22.78 -23.14
N GLY A 573 17.01 23.93 -23.24
CA GLY A 573 17.07 24.92 -22.16
C GLY A 573 17.84 24.44 -20.93
N GLY A 574 17.63 25.13 -19.82
CA GLY A 574 18.23 24.79 -18.54
C GLY A 574 19.68 25.23 -18.37
N ARG A 575 20.28 24.81 -17.24
CA ARG A 575 21.63 25.23 -16.85
C ARG A 575 22.46 24.08 -16.30
N TRP A 576 23.64 23.88 -16.87
CA TRP A 576 24.63 22.89 -16.47
C TRP A 576 25.90 23.63 -15.97
N THR A 577 26.25 23.46 -14.70
CA THR A 577 27.35 24.18 -14.07
C THR A 577 28.33 23.20 -13.45
N ASP A 578 29.60 23.31 -13.77
CA ASP A 578 30.74 22.52 -13.30
C ASP A 578 30.56 21.01 -13.46
N VAL A 579 29.78 20.60 -14.45
CA VAL A 579 29.56 19.21 -14.81
C VAL A 579 29.51 19.10 -16.34
N GLY A 580 30.23 18.12 -16.86
CA GLY A 580 30.21 17.80 -18.28
C GLY A 580 29.26 16.67 -18.62
N LEU A 581 29.00 16.51 -19.92
CA LEU A 581 28.30 15.38 -20.50
C LEU A 581 29.27 14.56 -21.35
N GLN A 582 29.32 13.25 -21.11
CA GLN A 582 30.17 12.35 -21.86
C GLN A 582 29.36 11.24 -22.55
N LEU A 583 29.59 11.06 -23.84
CA LEU A 583 29.05 9.94 -24.63
C LEU A 583 30.14 8.88 -24.79
N THR A 584 29.81 7.61 -24.55
CA THR A 584 30.75 6.50 -24.74
C THR A 584 30.54 5.73 -26.04
N ALA A 585 29.46 5.99 -26.75
CA ALA A 585 29.12 5.42 -28.05
C ALA A 585 29.37 3.91 -28.18
N VAL A 586 28.95 3.14 -27.19
CA VAL A 586 28.96 1.67 -27.26
C VAL A 586 28.12 1.17 -28.44
N ARG A 587 27.06 1.94 -28.81
CA ARG A 587 26.27 1.85 -30.03
C ARG A 587 26.10 3.24 -30.64
N ASP A 588 25.43 3.35 -31.77
CA ASP A 588 25.06 4.62 -32.34
C ASP A 588 24.22 5.45 -31.36
N GLN A 589 24.62 6.72 -31.17
CA GLN A 589 23.99 7.67 -30.26
C GLN A 589 23.69 8.99 -30.95
N ARG A 590 22.72 9.73 -30.46
CA ARG A 590 22.42 11.10 -30.85
C ARG A 590 22.52 12.02 -29.65
N LEU A 591 23.18 13.16 -29.80
CA LEU A 591 23.13 14.26 -28.84
C LEU A 591 22.52 15.48 -29.52
N HIS A 592 21.43 15.96 -28.99
CA HIS A 592 20.84 17.24 -29.33
C HIS A 592 20.97 18.21 -28.17
N VAL A 593 21.53 19.39 -28.39
CA VAL A 593 21.59 20.47 -27.40
C VAL A 593 21.08 21.75 -28.05
N GLY A 594 20.06 22.36 -27.43
CA GLY A 594 19.46 23.56 -28.00
C GLY A 594 18.54 24.31 -27.01
N GLY A 595 17.65 25.17 -27.56
CA GLY A 595 16.65 25.86 -26.77
C GLY A 595 17.19 26.84 -25.74
N GLY A 596 18.38 27.41 -25.93
CA GLY A 596 18.99 28.33 -24.98
C GLY A 596 19.69 27.66 -23.80
N ALA A 597 20.01 26.36 -23.88
CA ALA A 597 20.78 25.67 -22.85
C ALA A 597 22.08 26.39 -22.50
N LEU A 598 22.43 26.51 -21.23
CA LEU A 598 23.62 27.13 -20.74
C LEU A 598 24.56 26.12 -20.08
N PHE A 599 25.72 25.89 -20.63
CA PHE A 599 26.81 25.14 -20.01
C PHE A 599 27.87 26.13 -19.46
N LYS A 600 28.24 25.97 -18.20
CA LYS A 600 29.25 26.81 -17.54
C LYS A 600 30.25 25.93 -16.79
N GLY A 601 31.51 25.92 -17.27
CA GLY A 601 32.64 25.32 -16.56
C GLY A 601 33.46 26.40 -15.84
N THR A 602 33.62 26.23 -14.52
CA THR A 602 34.50 27.11 -13.76
C THR A 602 35.92 26.52 -13.76
N ASN A 603 36.40 25.84 -12.78
CA ASN A 603 37.77 25.32 -12.77
C ASN A 603 37.83 23.78 -12.68
N GLN A 604 36.70 23.11 -12.65
CA GLN A 604 36.62 21.70 -12.31
C GLN A 604 36.40 20.81 -13.55
N ALA A 605 35.52 21.20 -14.46
CA ALA A 605 35.18 20.37 -15.60
C ALA A 605 36.28 20.44 -16.70
N LYS A 606 36.84 19.27 -17.06
CA LYS A 606 37.80 19.18 -18.18
C LYS A 606 37.14 19.41 -19.55
N ALA A 607 35.90 18.96 -19.69
CA ALA A 607 35.10 19.18 -20.89
C ALA A 607 33.59 19.29 -20.52
N LEU A 608 32.88 20.16 -21.22
CA LEU A 608 31.44 20.37 -21.04
C LEU A 608 30.62 19.41 -21.90
N LEU A 609 31.02 19.16 -23.13
CA LEU A 609 30.48 18.11 -23.98
C LEU A 609 31.65 17.27 -24.52
N SER A 610 31.59 15.95 -24.33
CA SER A 610 32.67 15.07 -24.73
C SER A 610 32.21 13.73 -25.27
N ARG A 611 33.11 13.13 -26.06
CA ARG A 611 33.02 11.73 -26.48
C ARG A 611 34.32 11.04 -26.12
N GLN A 612 34.19 9.85 -25.52
CA GLN A 612 35.32 9.00 -25.20
C GLN A 612 35.15 7.60 -25.81
N GLY A 613 35.89 7.30 -26.86
CA GLY A 613 35.96 5.96 -27.44
C GLY A 613 34.61 5.41 -27.96
N GLY A 614 34.56 4.08 -28.09
CA GLY A 614 33.38 3.33 -28.52
C GLY A 614 33.24 3.12 -30.02
N PRO A 615 32.65 1.97 -30.46
CA PRO A 615 32.54 1.61 -31.87
C PRO A 615 31.38 2.30 -32.60
N GLY A 616 30.41 2.87 -31.88
CA GLY A 616 29.23 3.49 -32.46
C GLY A 616 29.47 4.86 -33.04
N THR A 617 28.59 5.32 -33.93
CA THR A 617 28.58 6.67 -34.47
C THR A 617 27.83 7.61 -33.51
N VAL A 618 28.39 8.82 -33.31
CA VAL A 618 27.66 9.89 -32.59
C VAL A 618 27.17 10.94 -33.56
N THR A 619 25.87 11.18 -33.59
CA THR A 619 25.26 12.30 -34.30
C THR A 619 25.11 13.48 -33.34
N TRP A 620 25.85 14.55 -33.58
CA TRP A 620 25.85 15.79 -32.81
C TRP A 620 24.99 16.85 -33.52
N GLU A 621 23.97 17.32 -32.81
CA GLU A 621 23.11 18.43 -33.27
C GLU A 621 23.11 19.51 -32.18
N LEU A 622 24.07 20.44 -32.30
CA LEU A 622 24.29 21.51 -31.34
C LEU A 622 23.82 22.82 -31.97
N ASN A 623 22.80 23.44 -31.40
CA ASN A 623 22.25 24.67 -31.93
C ASN A 623 21.68 25.58 -30.84
N SER A 624 21.83 26.90 -31.04
CA SER A 624 21.18 27.89 -30.13
C SER A 624 21.41 27.60 -28.64
N TYR A 625 22.66 27.33 -28.23
CA TYR A 625 23.05 27.16 -26.83
C TYR A 625 24.28 28.03 -26.51
N THR A 626 24.53 28.25 -25.23
CA THR A 626 25.65 29.02 -24.72
C THR A 626 26.57 28.12 -23.91
N SER A 627 27.87 28.24 -24.12
CA SER A 627 28.91 27.51 -23.42
C SER A 627 29.99 28.47 -22.93
N VAL A 628 30.20 28.55 -21.63
CA VAL A 628 31.14 29.44 -20.97
C VAL A 628 32.18 28.62 -20.22
N ALA A 629 33.46 28.84 -20.50
CA ALA A 629 34.57 28.21 -19.80
C ALA A 629 35.49 29.28 -19.19
N SER A 630 35.63 29.29 -17.87
CA SER A 630 36.37 30.31 -17.14
C SER A 630 37.86 30.06 -17.03
N ALA A 631 38.37 28.89 -17.42
CA ALA A 631 39.78 28.54 -17.38
C ALA A 631 40.26 28.01 -18.75
N GLY A 632 41.50 28.28 -19.11
CA GLY A 632 42.09 27.93 -20.40
C GLY A 632 42.13 26.43 -20.73
N ASP A 633 41.98 25.55 -19.74
CA ASP A 633 42.04 24.10 -19.92
C ASP A 633 40.68 23.44 -20.11
N THR A 634 39.57 24.12 -19.81
CA THR A 634 38.21 23.55 -19.99
C THR A 634 37.83 23.54 -21.46
N ALA A 635 37.49 22.37 -21.99
CA ALA A 635 37.00 22.26 -23.36
C ALA A 635 35.47 22.41 -23.42
N HIS A 636 34.97 23.26 -24.29
CA HIS A 636 33.56 23.31 -24.65
C HIS A 636 33.12 22.00 -25.32
N LEU A 637 33.99 21.54 -26.24
CA LEU A 637 33.86 20.32 -27.01
C LEU A 637 35.18 19.55 -26.94
N LEU A 638 35.13 18.28 -26.54
CA LEU A 638 36.27 17.37 -26.55
C LEU A 638 35.87 16.07 -27.24
N ILE A 639 36.33 15.86 -28.47
CA ILE A 639 35.98 14.69 -29.27
C ILE A 639 37.25 13.92 -29.60
N ASP A 640 37.49 12.82 -28.86
CA ASP A 640 38.71 12.04 -28.88
C ASP A 640 38.71 10.86 -29.86
N ALA A 641 37.53 10.48 -30.40
CA ALA A 641 37.39 9.29 -31.23
C ALA A 641 36.65 9.58 -32.54
N GLY A 642 36.86 8.76 -33.56
CA GLY A 642 36.21 8.83 -34.87
C GLY A 642 34.71 8.43 -34.84
N GLY A 643 34.07 8.42 -36.01
CA GLY A 643 32.66 8.05 -36.18
C GLY A 643 31.70 9.16 -35.72
N ASN A 644 31.97 10.42 -36.03
CA ASN A 644 31.09 11.54 -35.68
C ASN A 644 30.42 12.13 -36.92
N ARG A 645 29.10 12.34 -36.81
CA ARG A 645 28.35 13.23 -37.69
C ARG A 645 28.04 14.49 -36.90
N PHE A 646 28.77 15.57 -37.21
CA PHE A 646 28.81 16.74 -36.36
C PHE A 646 28.20 17.97 -37.04
N ARG A 647 27.29 18.62 -36.33
CA ARG A 647 26.72 19.91 -36.69
C ARG A 647 26.60 20.80 -35.46
N CYS A 648 27.32 21.93 -35.50
CA CYS A 648 27.24 22.95 -34.45
C CYS A 648 27.00 24.31 -35.15
N THR A 649 25.83 24.91 -34.89
CA THR A 649 25.42 26.16 -35.54
C THR A 649 24.63 27.06 -34.56
N GLY A 650 24.88 28.38 -34.60
CA GLY A 650 24.16 29.33 -33.78
C GLY A 650 24.46 29.22 -32.28
N ALA A 651 25.57 28.64 -31.91
CA ALA A 651 26.03 28.55 -30.52
C ALA A 651 26.90 29.74 -30.14
N THR A 652 26.97 30.04 -28.85
CA THR A 652 27.88 31.03 -28.27
C THR A 652 28.90 30.33 -27.38
N PHE A 653 30.19 30.57 -27.63
CA PHE A 653 31.31 30.08 -26.84
C PHE A 653 32.08 31.24 -26.24
N ASP A 654 32.40 31.15 -24.94
CA ASP A 654 33.14 32.20 -24.24
C ASP A 654 34.26 31.56 -23.39
N GLY A 655 35.49 31.95 -23.64
CA GLY A 655 36.72 31.42 -23.05
C GLY A 655 37.03 29.98 -23.48
N GLY A 656 37.89 29.29 -22.76
CA GLY A 656 38.18 27.87 -22.94
C GLY A 656 38.69 27.44 -24.31
N ARG A 657 38.41 26.19 -24.68
CA ARG A 657 38.88 25.63 -25.96
C ARG A 657 37.87 24.70 -26.65
N ILE A 658 38.03 24.49 -27.93
CA ILE A 658 37.40 23.45 -28.73
C ILE A 658 38.52 22.51 -29.20
N ALA A 659 38.44 21.21 -28.80
CA ALA A 659 39.49 20.24 -29.07
C ALA A 659 38.91 19.00 -29.79
N PHE A 660 39.51 18.66 -30.92
CA PHE A 660 39.19 17.49 -31.73
C PHE A 660 40.44 16.64 -31.98
N ALA A 661 40.34 15.33 -31.76
CA ALA A 661 41.40 14.42 -32.15
C ALA A 661 41.56 14.35 -33.69
N ALA A 662 42.72 13.99 -34.19
CA ALA A 662 42.98 13.89 -35.63
C ALA A 662 42.02 12.93 -36.37
N ALA A 663 41.59 11.84 -35.70
CA ALA A 663 40.63 10.89 -36.25
C ALA A 663 39.16 11.25 -36.03
N ALA A 664 38.87 12.34 -35.33
CA ALA A 664 37.49 12.64 -34.91
C ALA A 664 36.45 12.64 -36.04
N PHE A 665 36.85 13.11 -37.22
CA PHE A 665 35.98 13.22 -38.38
C PHE A 665 36.46 12.43 -39.60
N ALA A 666 37.49 11.59 -39.49
CA ALA A 666 38.05 10.84 -40.60
C ALA A 666 37.01 10.04 -41.40
N ASP A 667 36.06 9.42 -40.69
CA ASP A 667 34.99 8.61 -41.26
C ASP A 667 33.61 9.33 -41.27
N SER A 668 33.59 10.63 -40.98
CA SER A 668 32.37 11.41 -40.90
C SER A 668 31.76 11.66 -42.28
N SER A 669 30.46 11.51 -42.41
CA SER A 669 29.73 11.90 -43.62
C SER A 669 29.62 13.43 -43.74
N TYR A 670 29.63 14.17 -42.65
CA TYR A 670 29.69 15.61 -42.56
C TYR A 670 30.19 16.05 -41.19
N ALA A 671 30.88 17.17 -41.13
CA ALA A 671 31.23 17.88 -39.93
C ALA A 671 31.17 19.39 -40.21
N LEU A 672 30.34 20.11 -39.51
CA LEU A 672 30.06 21.52 -39.70
C LEU A 672 30.12 22.28 -38.38
N HIS A 673 30.99 23.28 -38.29
CA HIS A 673 31.08 24.24 -37.19
C HIS A 673 30.99 25.64 -37.75
N SER A 674 29.82 26.23 -37.84
CA SER A 674 29.59 27.51 -38.50
C SER A 674 28.48 28.35 -37.88
N ARG A 675 28.54 29.66 -38.15
CA ARG A 675 27.55 30.63 -37.63
C ARG A 675 27.48 30.68 -36.11
N ASN A 676 28.60 30.46 -35.44
CA ASN A 676 28.72 30.53 -34.00
C ASN A 676 29.38 31.85 -33.59
N VAL A 677 29.19 32.26 -32.35
CA VAL A 677 29.91 33.38 -31.73
C VAL A 677 30.99 32.83 -30.81
N GLU A 678 32.22 33.23 -30.99
CA GLU A 678 33.37 32.75 -30.21
C GLU A 678 34.13 33.91 -29.62
N THR A 679 34.22 34.01 -28.31
CA THR A 679 34.95 35.04 -27.58
C THR A 679 36.10 34.40 -26.82
N ALA A 680 37.35 34.80 -27.11
CA ALA A 680 38.56 34.27 -26.46
C ALA A 680 38.68 32.74 -26.46
N VAL A 681 38.17 32.03 -27.49
CA VAL A 681 38.18 30.57 -27.62
C VAL A 681 39.44 30.11 -28.34
N THR A 682 40.16 29.15 -27.76
CA THR A 682 41.26 28.45 -28.40
C THR A 682 40.73 27.24 -29.19
N ARG A 683 41.10 27.13 -30.45
CA ARG A 683 40.77 25.97 -31.29
C ARG A 683 42.00 25.06 -31.41
N ASP A 684 41.84 23.83 -30.90
CA ASP A 684 42.80 22.75 -31.08
C ASP A 684 42.22 21.75 -32.09
N VAL A 685 42.35 22.09 -33.35
CA VAL A 685 41.82 21.35 -34.48
C VAL A 685 42.99 20.87 -35.32
N PRO A 686 43.16 19.56 -35.53
CA PRO A 686 44.27 19.01 -36.28
C PRO A 686 44.33 19.57 -37.70
N ALA A 687 45.51 19.92 -38.14
CA ALA A 687 45.75 20.29 -39.54
C ALA A 687 45.44 19.08 -40.45
N GLY A 688 44.63 19.28 -41.49
CA GLY A 688 44.29 18.23 -42.47
C GLY A 688 43.02 17.45 -42.20
N SER A 689 42.14 17.91 -41.32
CA SER A 689 40.76 17.32 -41.20
C SER A 689 39.89 17.82 -42.39
N ASP A 690 40.11 17.24 -43.56
CA ASP A 690 39.41 17.62 -44.83
C ASP A 690 37.90 17.52 -44.79
N ARG A 691 37.34 16.98 -43.72
CA ARG A 691 35.90 16.75 -43.55
C ARG A 691 35.23 17.66 -42.52
N LEU A 692 35.96 18.51 -41.81
CA LEU A 692 35.42 19.53 -40.92
C LEU A 692 35.37 20.89 -41.64
N SER A 693 34.18 21.34 -41.94
CA SER A 693 33.96 22.71 -42.44
C SER A 693 33.82 23.66 -41.25
N VAL A 694 34.75 24.58 -41.11
CA VAL A 694 34.67 25.67 -40.11
C VAL A 694 34.54 26.98 -40.89
N GLY A 695 33.38 27.67 -40.71
CA GLY A 695 33.13 28.90 -41.47
C GLY A 695 32.07 29.78 -40.87
N ASP A 696 32.02 31.04 -41.29
CA ASP A 696 31.00 32.03 -40.90
C ASP A 696 30.85 32.24 -39.38
N ASN A 697 31.90 31.93 -38.59
CA ASN A 697 31.89 32.17 -37.15
C ASN A 697 32.35 33.62 -36.89
N LEU A 698 31.65 34.30 -35.97
CA LEU A 698 32.10 35.57 -35.44
C LEU A 698 33.10 35.30 -34.31
N THR A 699 34.33 35.76 -34.43
CA THR A 699 35.39 35.58 -33.45
C THR A 699 35.76 36.95 -32.87
N PHE A 700 35.78 37.05 -31.53
CA PHE A 700 36.10 38.27 -30.79
C PHE A 700 37.29 38.09 -29.86
#